data_c301b761e3ae3ecd211a23927e40a87c
#
_entry.id   c301b761e3ae3ecd211a23927e40a87c
#
_cell.length_a   1.000
_cell.length_b   1.000
_cell.length_c   1.000
_cell.angle_alpha   90.00
_cell.angle_beta   90.00
_cell.angle_gamma   90.00
#
_symmetry.space_group_name_H-M   'P 1'
#
loop_
_entity.id
_entity.type
_entity.pdbx_description
1 polymer ?
#
loop_
_entity_poly.entity_id
_entity_poly.type
_entity_poly.pdbx_seq_one_letter_code
_entity_poly.pdbx_strand_id
1 'polypeptide(L)'
;MGKKAQWLLGVIPSLLIFLPGLQAEAGILDFFRGFTASGEIEVGGVGGDKDRNSSQYEKYRHVPEEPALTELKIDLENKDKNYFIELRVEDSFQDDQHYILRSGKHGKYEVEWEWDELPHVFSNSGRSLFVSQGNGVFTISDDIQSALQGNPLQLQELLTEAHPVRLRMGRDTGRFSFRYTPTPAWDIRIGYSAQSNDGRRPFGTAFFFTNIVEVLAPVDYLTHEITSSLEYAQKNWSLRLAYVGSLFENDISTLIWDNPFRLDDAVFGPSRGRLDLYPDNQAHTLSLNGALNLPLRSRLTGTLSYGWMFQDDDLLPFTINSALTAPALPARDLGGELNPFLMNFRFTSRPLNKLTLTARYRFYDLNNDSRSLLFPDYVVTDFGLASVARRNLLYAYSTQDTGLEATYCLTSWGALKFGWEWEKWGRKFREARNSDEHRLGPSFDITATDWLLLRTSYTRSQRDAHDYNPLVAEASFAEGEAVENTRLMALRKFDQATRERDGVELLAQLTPFDTLSFSTSFSFGNDDFTRSEFGLLRDTYISPAVDVVYTPIPRLSLFANYTWEQYEYRQRSRERQVAGFVAVDDPANNWTAKGRDTINTIGAGMTLTLVPRKLEFSLDYGISDAFGRLKAGGANPNAVDFPNVKNRFQQLEAIFHYHLQENVTVRVGYRFERYDETDFATTSIVGGDDIQPFMGNVDTGAFTSTFLGAFVPNYTAHTALASVSYRW
;
A
#
# COMPACT_ATOMS: atom_id res chain seq x y z
N MET A 1 -7.65 15.39 27.29
CA MET A 1 -6.35 14.69 27.21
C MET A 1 -6.61 13.54 26.25
N GLY A 2 -6.11 13.61 25.04
CA GLY A 2 -6.39 12.60 24.00
C GLY A 2 -5.79 11.24 24.36
N LYS A 3 -6.28 10.17 23.70
CA LYS A 3 -5.80 8.78 23.84
C LYS A 3 -4.26 8.68 23.84
N LYS A 4 -3.55 9.55 23.09
CA LYS A 4 -2.07 9.69 23.06
C LYS A 4 -1.42 9.87 24.44
N ALA A 5 -1.97 10.71 25.31
CA ALA A 5 -1.39 10.97 26.63
C ALA A 5 -1.57 9.81 27.63
N GLN A 6 -2.61 9.01 27.47
CA GLN A 6 -2.86 7.83 28.31
C GLN A 6 -1.89 6.68 28.01
N TRP A 7 -1.48 6.52 26.74
CA TRP A 7 -0.50 5.52 26.33
C TRP A 7 0.92 5.84 26.80
N LEU A 8 1.35 7.12 26.65
CA LEU A 8 2.66 7.57 27.15
C LEU A 8 2.80 7.43 28.66
N LEU A 9 1.73 7.71 29.40
CA LEU A 9 1.72 7.60 30.88
C LEU A 9 1.63 6.13 31.36
N GLY A 10 1.10 5.21 30.56
CA GLY A 10 1.03 3.79 30.88
C GLY A 10 2.31 3.01 30.63
N VAL A 11 3.12 3.44 29.67
CA VAL A 11 4.33 2.71 29.23
C VAL A 11 5.57 3.11 30.06
N ILE A 12 5.71 4.37 30.47
CA ILE A 12 6.88 4.85 31.26
C ILE A 12 7.04 4.10 32.60
N PRO A 13 5.98 3.81 33.39
CA PRO A 13 6.11 3.01 34.61
C PRO A 13 6.46 1.54 34.34
N SER A 14 6.03 0.99 33.20
CA SER A 14 6.29 -0.43 32.85
C SER A 14 7.74 -0.67 32.47
N LEU A 15 8.45 0.33 31.93
CA LEU A 15 9.87 0.26 31.60
C LEU A 15 10.78 0.10 32.84
N LEU A 16 10.36 0.64 34.00
CA LEU A 16 11.10 0.50 35.26
C LEU A 16 10.98 -0.89 35.88
N ILE A 17 9.97 -1.69 35.51
CA ILE A 17 9.71 -3.02 36.08
C ILE A 17 10.58 -4.12 35.44
N PHE A 18 11.07 -3.92 34.21
CA PHE A 18 11.85 -4.91 33.45
C PHE A 18 13.39 -4.80 33.60
N LEU A 19 13.90 -3.91 34.43
CA LEU A 19 15.31 -3.94 34.82
C LEU A 19 15.47 -4.95 35.98
N PRO A 20 15.91 -6.21 35.74
CA PRO A 20 16.06 -7.17 36.83
C PRO A 20 17.21 -6.71 37.73
N GLY A 21 16.88 -6.24 38.93
CA GLY A 21 17.86 -5.82 39.92
C GLY A 21 17.58 -4.49 40.61
N LEU A 22 16.53 -3.76 40.25
CA LEU A 22 16.14 -2.51 40.92
C LEU A 22 15.31 -2.80 42.20
N GLN A 23 15.98 -3.33 43.20
CA GLN A 23 15.52 -3.20 44.61
C GLN A 23 16.36 -2.11 45.26
N ALA A 24 15.67 -1.01 45.62
CA ALA A 24 16.15 0.11 46.41
C ALA A 24 16.92 1.23 45.69
N GLU A 25 16.69 2.46 46.12
CA GLU A 25 17.18 3.75 45.56
C GLU A 25 18.72 3.88 45.43
N ALA A 26 19.51 3.05 46.08
CA ALA A 26 20.97 3.00 45.95
C ALA A 26 21.45 2.21 44.73
N GLY A 27 20.60 1.34 44.14
CA GLY A 27 20.99 0.40 43.07
C GLY A 27 21.06 1.00 41.66
N ILE A 28 20.36 2.10 41.36
CA ILE A 28 20.31 2.67 40.01
C ILE A 28 21.66 3.26 39.63
N LEU A 29 22.28 4.05 40.50
CA LEU A 29 23.58 4.66 40.23
C LEU A 29 24.70 3.61 40.15
N ASP A 30 24.61 2.54 40.97
CA ASP A 30 25.55 1.41 40.91
C ASP A 30 25.38 0.54 39.67
N PHE A 31 24.16 0.44 39.10
CA PHE A 31 23.93 -0.25 37.83
C PHE A 31 24.68 0.45 36.68
N PHE A 32 24.63 1.78 36.62
CA PHE A 32 25.32 2.56 35.56
C PHE A 32 26.84 2.68 35.76
N ARG A 33 27.38 2.24 36.89
CA ARG A 33 28.83 2.16 37.12
C ARG A 33 29.46 1.19 36.12
N GLY A 34 30.44 1.67 35.34
CA GLY A 34 31.12 0.89 34.31
C GLY A 34 30.48 0.89 32.94
N PHE A 35 29.43 1.67 32.71
CA PHE A 35 28.98 1.97 31.35
C PHE A 35 29.86 3.03 30.71
N THR A 36 30.21 2.81 29.47
CA THR A 36 30.76 3.82 28.56
C THR A 36 29.60 4.43 27.78
N ALA A 37 29.57 5.74 27.66
CA ALA A 37 28.55 6.47 26.92
C ALA A 37 29.17 7.03 25.63
N SER A 38 28.47 6.85 24.53
CA SER A 38 28.70 7.53 23.26
C SER A 38 27.37 7.98 22.68
N GLY A 39 27.38 9.01 21.86
CA GLY A 39 26.13 9.46 21.27
C GLY A 39 26.33 10.58 20.26
N GLU A 40 25.20 10.99 19.69
CA GLU A 40 25.11 12.11 18.76
C GLU A 40 23.81 12.87 19.02
N ILE A 41 23.87 14.18 19.01
CA ILE A 41 22.71 15.06 19.02
C ILE A 41 22.79 15.97 17.80
N GLU A 42 21.71 16.04 17.02
CA GLU A 42 21.59 16.97 15.90
C GLU A 42 20.36 17.88 16.10
N VAL A 43 20.62 19.19 16.01
CA VAL A 43 19.58 20.20 16.04
C VAL A 43 19.65 20.96 14.74
N GLY A 44 18.52 21.09 14.07
CA GLY A 44 18.46 21.71 12.76
C GLY A 44 17.10 22.29 12.45
N GLY A 45 17.01 22.96 11.30
CA GLY A 45 15.78 23.53 10.82
C GLY A 45 15.78 23.72 9.31
N VAL A 46 14.58 23.91 8.76
CA VAL A 46 14.32 24.14 7.36
C VAL A 46 13.64 25.48 7.19
N GLY A 47 14.32 26.39 6.50
CA GLY A 47 13.77 27.71 6.15
C GLY A 47 13.55 27.84 4.64
N GLY A 48 12.80 28.87 4.20
CA GLY A 48 12.62 29.17 2.78
C GLY A 48 11.17 29.17 2.33
N ASP A 49 10.98 29.23 1.02
CA ASP A 49 9.66 29.20 0.39
C ASP A 49 9.16 27.76 0.30
N LYS A 50 8.20 27.46 1.16
CA LYS A 50 7.52 26.17 1.24
C LYS A 50 6.12 26.42 0.74
N ASP A 51 5.71 25.76 -0.33
CA ASP A 51 4.33 25.85 -0.79
C ASP A 51 3.40 25.06 0.15
N ARG A 52 3.05 25.70 1.27
CA ARG A 52 2.21 25.11 2.33
C ARG A 52 0.77 24.86 1.92
N ASN A 53 0.34 25.39 0.80
CA ASN A 53 -0.98 25.13 0.27
C ASN A 53 -1.06 23.76 -0.42
N SER A 54 0.09 23.16 -0.72
CA SER A 54 0.15 21.87 -1.36
C SER A 54 0.18 20.72 -0.36
N SER A 55 -0.91 19.96 -0.28
CA SER A 55 -0.96 18.70 0.46
C SER A 55 0.05 17.68 -0.06
N GLN A 56 0.46 17.74 -1.33
CA GLN A 56 1.47 16.86 -1.90
C GLN A 56 2.87 17.10 -1.33
N TYR A 57 3.19 18.35 -0.98
CA TYR A 57 4.46 18.69 -0.34
C TYR A 57 4.57 18.12 1.08
N GLU A 58 3.48 18.15 1.85
CA GLU A 58 3.41 17.67 3.24
C GLU A 58 2.76 16.28 3.38
N LYS A 59 2.59 15.53 2.29
CA LYS A 59 1.74 14.33 2.24
C LYS A 59 2.04 13.30 3.35
N TYR A 60 3.31 13.04 3.62
CA TYR A 60 3.78 12.04 4.60
C TYR A 60 4.89 12.58 5.49
N ARG A 61 5.03 13.89 5.61
CA ARG A 61 6.08 14.53 6.40
C ARG A 61 5.57 15.77 7.12
N HIS A 62 6.22 16.07 8.22
CA HIS A 62 6.12 17.38 8.86
C HIS A 62 7.33 18.23 8.46
N VAL A 63 7.12 19.49 8.10
CA VAL A 63 8.21 20.43 7.80
C VAL A 63 8.23 21.51 8.88
N PRO A 64 9.15 21.43 9.85
CA PRO A 64 9.16 22.34 11.00
C PRO A 64 9.42 23.79 10.57
N GLU A 65 8.81 24.73 11.28
CA GLU A 65 9.00 26.17 11.08
C GLU A 65 10.16 26.71 11.90
N GLU A 66 10.47 26.03 13.00
CA GLU A 66 11.49 26.44 14.00
C GLU A 66 12.57 25.36 14.09
N PRO A 67 13.76 25.69 14.60
CA PRO A 67 14.78 24.68 14.85
C PRO A 67 14.25 23.60 15.79
N ALA A 68 14.45 22.34 15.41
CA ALA A 68 13.97 21.16 16.10
C ALA A 68 15.12 20.19 16.40
N LEU A 69 14.90 19.30 17.34
CA LEU A 69 15.76 18.13 17.55
C LEU A 69 15.46 17.13 16.44
N THR A 70 16.36 17.08 15.44
CA THR A 70 16.20 16.21 14.28
C THR A 70 16.70 14.81 14.55
N GLU A 71 17.75 14.66 15.37
CA GLU A 71 18.27 13.36 15.74
C GLU A 71 18.92 13.37 17.14
N LEU A 72 18.65 12.31 17.95
CA LEU A 72 19.38 12.02 19.17
C LEU A 72 19.70 10.51 19.19
N LYS A 73 20.99 10.19 19.33
CA LYS A 73 21.49 8.84 19.54
C LYS A 73 22.24 8.79 20.86
N ILE A 74 21.93 7.81 21.68
CA ILE A 74 22.65 7.52 22.93
C ILE A 74 22.94 6.02 22.98
N ASP A 75 24.19 5.67 23.09
CA ASP A 75 24.67 4.30 23.23
C ASP A 75 25.40 4.18 24.58
N LEU A 76 24.87 3.36 25.46
CA LEU A 76 25.48 3.02 26.73
C LEU A 76 25.88 1.54 26.71
N GLU A 77 27.13 1.23 26.93
CA GLU A 77 27.66 -0.15 26.89
C GLU A 77 28.47 -0.46 28.13
N ASN A 78 28.14 -1.55 28.81
CA ASN A 78 28.97 -2.15 29.87
C ASN A 78 29.64 -3.41 29.35
N LYS A 79 30.87 -3.30 28.87
CA LYS A 79 31.63 -4.41 28.26
C LYS A 79 31.92 -5.53 29.22
N ASP A 80 32.16 -5.24 30.50
CA ASP A 80 32.48 -6.25 31.51
C ASP A 80 31.29 -7.17 31.82
N LYS A 81 30.08 -6.58 31.80
CA LYS A 81 28.83 -7.29 32.10
C LYS A 81 28.02 -7.65 30.86
N ASN A 82 28.44 -7.18 29.66
CA ASN A 82 27.76 -7.33 28.38
C ASN A 82 26.33 -6.73 28.33
N TYR A 83 26.08 -5.64 29.06
CA TYR A 83 24.82 -4.91 28.97
C TYR A 83 24.92 -3.76 27.98
N PHE A 84 23.81 -3.46 27.31
CA PHE A 84 23.68 -2.29 26.44
C PHE A 84 22.34 -1.58 26.64
N ILE A 85 22.32 -0.29 26.36
CA ILE A 85 21.13 0.55 26.23
C ILE A 85 21.36 1.48 25.03
N GLU A 86 20.43 1.47 24.09
CA GLU A 86 20.46 2.30 22.89
C GLU A 86 19.18 3.11 22.81
N LEU A 87 19.31 4.43 22.65
CA LEU A 87 18.19 5.33 22.40
C LEU A 87 18.40 6.00 21.04
N ARG A 88 17.37 5.96 20.20
CA ARG A 88 17.27 6.69 18.93
C ARG A 88 16.01 7.54 18.98
N VAL A 89 16.14 8.79 18.62
CA VAL A 89 15.06 9.75 18.53
C VAL A 89 15.23 10.49 17.23
N GLU A 90 14.19 10.53 16.41
CA GLU A 90 14.17 11.25 15.14
C GLU A 90 12.94 12.17 15.13
N ASP A 91 13.10 13.37 14.60
CA ASP A 91 12.07 14.39 14.40
C ASP A 91 11.16 14.63 15.62
N SER A 92 11.79 14.78 16.79
CA SER A 92 11.10 14.89 18.08
C SER A 92 10.13 16.08 18.12
N PHE A 93 8.93 15.84 18.67
CA PHE A 93 7.81 16.78 18.75
C PHE A 93 7.21 17.20 17.40
N GLN A 94 7.46 16.43 16.35
CA GLN A 94 6.85 16.59 15.03
C GLN A 94 5.74 15.55 14.81
N ASP A 95 4.96 15.72 13.74
CA ASP A 95 3.86 14.79 13.40
C ASP A 95 4.37 13.47 12.79
N ASP A 96 5.67 13.37 12.48
CA ASP A 96 6.37 12.21 11.91
C ASP A 96 7.52 11.73 12.82
N GLN A 97 7.37 11.95 14.14
CA GLN A 97 8.38 11.58 15.13
C GLN A 97 8.56 10.05 15.27
N HIS A 98 9.82 9.66 15.51
CA HIS A 98 10.17 8.26 15.69
C HIS A 98 11.12 8.06 16.87
N TYR A 99 10.81 7.09 17.73
CA TYR A 99 11.58 6.78 18.94
C TYR A 99 11.84 5.28 19.00
N ILE A 100 13.10 4.90 19.28
CA ILE A 100 13.48 3.51 19.56
C ILE A 100 14.32 3.48 20.83
N LEU A 101 13.92 2.60 21.75
CA LEU A 101 14.71 2.26 22.93
C LEU A 101 14.99 0.76 22.93
N ARG A 102 16.26 0.39 22.86
CA ARG A 102 16.73 -0.98 23.00
C ARG A 102 17.53 -1.14 24.26
N SER A 103 17.37 -2.23 24.97
CA SER A 103 18.18 -2.58 26.13
C SER A 103 18.29 -4.06 26.29
N GLY A 104 19.42 -4.52 26.83
CA GLY A 104 19.56 -5.94 27.04
C GLY A 104 20.93 -6.38 27.52
N LYS A 105 21.10 -7.70 27.49
CA LYS A 105 22.38 -8.37 27.71
C LYS A 105 22.72 -9.19 26.48
N HIS A 106 23.82 -8.84 25.81
CA HIS A 106 24.27 -9.51 24.60
C HIS A 106 24.27 -11.05 24.76
N GLY A 107 23.62 -11.72 23.81
CA GLY A 107 23.50 -13.17 23.76
C GLY A 107 22.59 -13.79 24.84
N LYS A 108 21.82 -13.00 25.59
CA LYS A 108 20.88 -13.49 26.62
C LYS A 108 19.47 -12.97 26.45
N TYR A 109 19.29 -11.67 26.45
CA TYR A 109 17.97 -11.08 26.28
C TYR A 109 18.08 -9.66 25.70
N GLU A 110 17.01 -9.27 25.04
CA GLU A 110 16.84 -7.95 24.45
C GLU A 110 15.38 -7.50 24.62
N VAL A 111 15.21 -6.26 24.99
CA VAL A 111 13.91 -5.55 25.01
C VAL A 111 14.01 -4.40 24.04
N GLU A 112 13.02 -4.25 23.22
CA GLU A 112 12.90 -3.10 22.31
C GLU A 112 11.52 -2.47 22.50
N TRP A 113 11.51 -1.16 22.56
CA TRP A 113 10.32 -0.36 22.46
C TRP A 113 10.49 0.64 21.31
N GLU A 114 9.44 0.80 20.51
CA GLU A 114 9.38 1.70 19.36
C GLU A 114 8.08 2.47 19.38
N TRP A 115 8.15 3.76 19.02
CA TRP A 115 7.02 4.61 18.75
C TRP A 115 7.25 5.32 17.42
N ASP A 116 6.26 5.27 16.51
CA ASP A 116 6.34 5.78 15.14
C ASP A 116 5.03 6.49 14.79
N GLU A 117 5.12 7.76 14.38
CA GLU A 117 3.98 8.55 13.92
C GLU A 117 4.15 8.86 12.42
N LEU A 118 3.09 8.70 11.65
CA LEU A 118 3.09 9.00 10.22
C LEU A 118 1.83 9.80 9.84
N PRO A 119 1.96 11.07 9.45
CA PRO A 119 0.85 11.84 8.92
C PRO A 119 0.54 11.44 7.48
N HIS A 120 -0.74 11.54 7.09
CA HIS A 120 -1.16 11.49 5.70
C HIS A 120 -2.13 12.62 5.40
N VAL A 121 -1.67 13.64 4.69
CA VAL A 121 -2.47 14.80 4.28
C VAL A 121 -3.05 14.53 2.89
N PHE A 122 -4.37 14.43 2.78
CA PHE A 122 -5.08 14.27 1.50
C PHE A 122 -5.27 15.61 0.79
N SER A 123 -5.73 16.62 1.53
CA SER A 123 -5.92 17.96 1.00
C SER A 123 -5.97 19.01 2.11
N ASN A 124 -5.41 20.17 1.83
CA ASN A 124 -5.50 21.38 2.65
C ASN A 124 -6.55 22.39 2.13
N SER A 125 -7.11 22.14 0.92
CA SER A 125 -8.05 23.04 0.24
C SER A 125 -9.52 22.66 0.43
N GLY A 126 -9.80 21.54 1.10
CA GLY A 126 -11.16 21.02 1.26
C GLY A 126 -12.12 22.03 1.89
N ARG A 127 -13.36 22.06 1.39
CA ARG A 127 -14.48 22.82 1.94
C ARG A 127 -15.72 21.96 2.00
N SER A 128 -16.59 22.18 2.98
CA SER A 128 -17.79 21.39 3.18
C SER A 128 -18.97 22.24 3.68
N LEU A 129 -20.16 21.90 3.23
CA LEU A 129 -21.42 22.36 3.82
C LEU A 129 -21.80 21.50 5.05
N PHE A 130 -21.18 20.34 5.21
CA PHE A 130 -21.48 19.41 6.28
C PHE A 130 -20.79 19.78 7.58
N VAL A 131 -21.54 19.76 8.68
CA VAL A 131 -21.05 19.92 10.05
C VAL A 131 -21.05 18.56 10.73
N SER A 132 -19.92 18.16 11.30
CA SER A 132 -19.80 16.92 12.06
C SER A 132 -20.51 17.02 13.40
N GLN A 133 -21.42 16.09 13.68
CA GLN A 133 -22.09 15.95 14.98
C GLN A 133 -21.38 14.93 15.90
N GLY A 134 -20.23 14.37 15.45
CA GLY A 134 -19.55 13.25 16.10
C GLY A 134 -20.10 11.90 15.65
N ASN A 135 -19.39 10.81 16.02
CA ASN A 135 -19.78 9.42 15.77
C ASN A 135 -20.23 9.12 14.33
N GLY A 136 -19.53 9.71 13.33
CA GLY A 136 -19.82 9.47 11.92
C GLY A 136 -21.06 10.18 11.38
N VAL A 137 -21.68 11.13 12.12
CA VAL A 137 -22.88 11.85 11.68
C VAL A 137 -22.50 13.22 11.14
N PHE A 138 -22.97 13.53 9.93
CA PHE A 138 -22.74 14.79 9.22
C PHE A 138 -24.08 15.40 8.79
N THR A 139 -24.33 16.64 9.21
CA THR A 139 -25.57 17.36 8.94
C THR A 139 -25.33 18.65 8.16
N ILE A 140 -26.33 19.07 7.42
CA ILE A 140 -26.41 20.38 6.74
C ILE A 140 -27.58 21.18 7.38
N SER A 141 -27.49 22.48 7.34
CA SER A 141 -28.61 23.35 7.81
C SER A 141 -29.91 23.05 7.05
N ASP A 142 -31.02 22.92 7.78
CA ASP A 142 -32.35 22.70 7.20
C ASP A 142 -32.74 23.81 6.19
N ASP A 143 -32.26 25.06 6.39
CA ASP A 143 -32.43 26.17 5.46
C ASP A 143 -31.78 25.88 4.10
N ILE A 144 -30.57 25.32 4.10
CA ILE A 144 -29.86 24.95 2.88
C ILE A 144 -30.56 23.77 2.19
N GLN A 145 -30.97 22.74 2.93
CA GLN A 145 -31.67 21.60 2.36
C GLN A 145 -33.02 22.05 1.74
N SER A 146 -33.77 22.89 2.47
CA SER A 146 -35.05 23.43 1.99
C SER A 146 -34.89 24.31 0.73
N ALA A 147 -33.85 25.15 0.70
CA ALA A 147 -33.54 25.98 -0.46
C ALA A 147 -33.19 25.13 -1.70
N LEU A 148 -32.34 24.12 -1.54
CA LEU A 148 -31.91 23.22 -2.61
C LEU A 148 -33.03 22.26 -3.04
N GLN A 149 -33.88 21.83 -2.14
CA GLN A 149 -35.09 21.05 -2.48
C GLN A 149 -36.06 21.87 -3.35
N GLY A 150 -36.23 23.17 -3.03
CA GLY A 150 -37.05 24.08 -3.79
C GLY A 150 -36.45 24.47 -5.15
N ASN A 151 -35.15 24.71 -5.19
CA ASN A 151 -34.44 25.10 -6.39
C ASN A 151 -32.98 24.64 -6.34
N PRO A 152 -32.61 23.48 -6.91
CA PRO A 152 -31.25 22.97 -6.92
C PRO A 152 -30.23 23.92 -7.56
N LEU A 153 -30.63 24.83 -8.46
CA LEU A 153 -29.74 25.77 -9.12
C LEU A 153 -29.10 26.80 -8.16
N GLN A 154 -29.64 26.94 -6.95
CA GLN A 154 -29.04 27.78 -5.89
C GLN A 154 -27.74 27.15 -5.30
N LEU A 155 -27.41 25.93 -5.66
CA LEU A 155 -26.22 25.24 -5.11
C LEU A 155 -24.94 26.09 -5.21
N GLN A 156 -24.70 26.73 -6.36
CA GLN A 156 -23.46 27.51 -6.56
C GLN A 156 -23.36 28.73 -5.62
N GLU A 157 -24.50 29.35 -5.29
CA GLU A 157 -24.56 30.46 -4.32
C GLU A 157 -24.32 29.94 -2.90
N LEU A 158 -24.95 28.83 -2.52
CA LEU A 158 -24.85 28.26 -1.17
C LEU A 158 -23.46 27.63 -0.92
N LEU A 159 -22.76 27.18 -1.94
CA LEU A 159 -21.39 26.68 -1.80
C LEU A 159 -20.40 27.77 -1.33
N THR A 160 -20.74 29.05 -1.47
CA THR A 160 -19.94 30.15 -0.90
C THR A 160 -19.90 30.11 0.64
N GLU A 161 -20.92 29.52 1.27
CA GLU A 161 -21.02 29.34 2.72
C GLU A 161 -20.22 28.15 3.25
N ALA A 162 -19.71 27.29 2.35
CA ALA A 162 -18.95 26.12 2.74
C ALA A 162 -17.70 26.51 3.56
N HIS A 163 -17.53 25.89 4.73
CA HIS A 163 -16.42 26.14 5.63
C HIS A 163 -15.20 25.29 5.27
N PRO A 164 -13.98 25.77 5.52
CA PRO A 164 -12.77 25.02 5.24
C PRO A 164 -12.66 23.77 6.12
N VAL A 165 -12.22 22.67 5.53
CA VAL A 165 -11.97 21.41 6.23
C VAL A 165 -10.60 20.85 5.86
N ARG A 166 -9.92 20.28 6.84
CA ARG A 166 -8.65 19.60 6.63
C ARG A 166 -8.89 18.09 6.49
N LEU A 167 -8.42 17.54 5.39
CA LEU A 167 -8.46 16.11 5.12
C LEU A 167 -7.09 15.51 5.45
N ARG A 168 -7.01 14.94 6.63
CA ARG A 168 -5.76 14.36 7.15
C ARG A 168 -6.06 13.13 8.01
N MET A 169 -5.19 12.15 7.93
CA MET A 169 -5.11 11.02 8.86
C MET A 169 -3.76 11.01 9.56
N GLY A 170 -3.74 10.52 10.79
CA GLY A 170 -2.55 10.12 11.52
C GLY A 170 -2.50 8.60 11.65
N ARG A 171 -1.31 8.02 11.62
CA ARG A 171 -1.05 6.64 11.99
C ARG A 171 0.01 6.63 13.06
N ASP A 172 -0.36 6.25 14.27
CA ASP A 172 0.52 6.15 15.42
C ASP A 172 0.71 4.68 15.75
N THR A 173 1.95 4.21 15.84
CA THR A 173 2.27 2.81 16.10
C THR A 173 3.22 2.70 17.29
N GLY A 174 2.77 2.02 18.34
CA GLY A 174 3.61 1.59 19.46
C GLY A 174 3.96 0.12 19.34
N ARG A 175 5.23 -0.24 19.46
CA ARG A 175 5.71 -1.63 19.42
C ARG A 175 6.53 -1.92 20.66
N PHE A 176 6.37 -3.14 21.15
CA PHE A 176 7.19 -3.73 22.22
C PHE A 176 7.64 -5.11 21.76
N SER A 177 8.92 -5.40 21.89
CA SER A 177 9.45 -6.73 21.66
C SER A 177 10.39 -7.19 22.79
N PHE A 178 10.30 -8.47 23.11
CA PHE A 178 11.18 -9.15 24.05
C PHE A 178 11.74 -10.41 23.41
N ARG A 179 13.06 -10.53 23.42
CA ARG A 179 13.78 -11.70 22.96
C ARG A 179 14.57 -12.30 24.12
N TYR A 180 14.52 -13.63 24.26
CA TYR A 180 15.29 -14.36 25.27
C TYR A 180 15.96 -15.58 24.67
N THR A 181 17.30 -15.66 24.83
CA THR A 181 18.14 -16.74 24.33
C THR A 181 18.84 -17.42 25.51
N PRO A 182 18.13 -18.33 26.24
CA PRO A 182 18.70 -19.00 27.43
C PRO A 182 19.96 -19.79 27.12
N THR A 183 20.01 -20.40 25.95
CA THR A 183 21.19 -21.07 25.36
C THR A 183 21.29 -20.72 23.89
N PRO A 184 22.44 -20.96 23.21
CA PRO A 184 22.56 -20.73 21.77
C PRO A 184 21.57 -21.54 20.90
N ALA A 185 20.95 -22.58 21.47
CA ALA A 185 19.98 -23.43 20.77
C ALA A 185 18.54 -22.89 20.84
N TRP A 186 18.21 -22.07 21.82
CA TRP A 186 16.85 -21.57 22.05
C TRP A 186 16.74 -20.07 21.76
N ASP A 187 15.72 -19.70 21.00
CA ASP A 187 15.30 -18.31 20.77
C ASP A 187 13.79 -18.18 21.05
N ILE A 188 13.46 -17.38 22.06
CA ILE A 188 12.10 -17.12 22.48
C ILE A 188 11.82 -15.65 22.20
N ARG A 189 10.72 -15.34 21.52
CA ARG A 189 10.32 -13.96 21.21
C ARG A 189 8.86 -13.75 21.54
N ILE A 190 8.58 -12.58 22.08
CA ILE A 190 7.22 -12.08 22.32
C ILE A 190 7.20 -10.65 21.82
N GLY A 191 6.19 -10.31 21.05
CA GLY A 191 5.98 -8.95 20.54
C GLY A 191 4.53 -8.53 20.74
N TYR A 192 4.35 -7.25 20.91
CA TYR A 192 3.05 -6.60 20.94
C TYR A 192 3.15 -5.30 20.16
N SER A 193 2.18 -5.04 19.31
CA SER A 193 2.03 -3.72 18.69
C SER A 193 0.59 -3.24 18.81
N ALA A 194 0.44 -1.92 18.92
CA ALA A 194 -0.84 -1.25 18.82
C ALA A 194 -0.71 -0.13 17.81
N GLN A 195 -1.58 -0.13 16.81
CA GLN A 195 -1.62 0.89 15.76
C GLN A 195 -2.95 1.61 15.80
N SER A 196 -2.92 2.92 16.04
CA SER A 196 -4.06 3.81 15.89
C SER A 196 -4.03 4.48 14.52
N ASN A 197 -5.17 4.53 13.85
CA ASN A 197 -5.38 5.36 12.67
C ASN A 197 -6.56 6.27 12.96
N ASP A 198 -6.32 7.58 13.01
CA ASP A 198 -7.35 8.57 13.30
C ASP A 198 -7.36 9.71 12.29
N GLY A 199 -8.52 10.30 12.06
CA GLY A 199 -8.63 11.46 11.18
C GLY A 199 -9.85 11.48 10.28
N ARG A 200 -9.67 12.08 9.10
CA ARG A 200 -10.74 12.25 8.09
C ARG A 200 -10.18 12.09 6.69
N ARG A 201 -10.89 11.35 5.86
CA ARG A 201 -10.58 11.17 4.44
C ARG A 201 -11.78 11.56 3.57
N PRO A 202 -11.56 11.93 2.28
CA PRO A 202 -12.67 12.13 1.36
C PRO A 202 -13.36 10.78 1.07
N PHE A 203 -14.68 10.79 0.98
CA PHE A 203 -15.47 9.61 0.65
C PHE A 203 -16.67 10.00 -0.22
N GLY A 204 -16.73 9.43 -1.43
CA GLY A 204 -17.83 9.61 -2.35
C GLY A 204 -18.98 8.63 -2.06
N THR A 205 -20.18 9.15 -2.02
CA THR A 205 -21.43 8.40 -1.81
C THR A 205 -22.53 8.91 -2.71
N ALA A 206 -23.67 8.23 -2.78
CA ALA A 206 -24.79 8.62 -3.64
C ALA A 206 -26.12 8.15 -3.08
N PHE A 207 -27.17 8.89 -3.43
CA PHE A 207 -28.57 8.48 -3.29
C PHE A 207 -29.06 7.95 -4.63
N PHE A 208 -28.88 6.63 -4.84
CA PHE A 208 -29.11 5.95 -6.10
C PHE A 208 -28.33 6.62 -7.25
N PHE A 209 -28.97 6.98 -8.38
CA PHE A 209 -28.32 7.63 -9.52
C PHE A 209 -28.51 9.15 -9.55
N THR A 210 -29.23 9.75 -8.58
CA THR A 210 -29.66 11.12 -8.69
C THR A 210 -28.78 12.14 -7.99
N ASN A 211 -28.33 11.85 -6.78
CA ASN A 211 -27.57 12.80 -5.98
C ASN A 211 -26.26 12.16 -5.57
N ILE A 212 -25.14 12.72 -6.00
CA ILE A 212 -23.80 12.31 -5.62
C ILE A 212 -23.30 13.28 -4.55
N VAL A 213 -22.72 12.73 -3.48
CA VAL A 213 -22.25 13.52 -2.34
C VAL A 213 -20.89 13.04 -1.92
N GLU A 214 -19.94 13.96 -1.79
CA GLU A 214 -18.66 13.67 -1.14
C GLU A 214 -18.70 14.19 0.30
N VAL A 215 -18.36 13.31 1.24
CA VAL A 215 -18.38 13.59 2.68
C VAL A 215 -17.01 13.33 3.31
N LEU A 216 -16.84 13.88 4.51
CA LEU A 216 -15.67 13.69 5.35
C LEU A 216 -15.80 12.35 6.10
N ALA A 217 -15.37 11.22 5.51
CA ALA A 217 -15.42 9.96 6.23
C ALA A 217 -14.46 9.99 7.43
N PRO A 218 -14.95 9.83 8.65
CA PRO A 218 -14.10 9.77 9.83
C PRO A 218 -13.41 8.40 9.88
N VAL A 219 -12.23 8.38 10.44
CA VAL A 219 -11.44 7.18 10.72
C VAL A 219 -11.05 7.22 12.19
N ASP A 220 -11.33 6.15 12.92
CA ASP A 220 -10.90 5.93 14.31
C ASP A 220 -10.72 4.43 14.52
N TYR A 221 -9.60 3.91 14.01
CA TYR A 221 -9.27 2.47 14.05
C TYR A 221 -8.18 2.20 15.06
N LEU A 222 -8.29 1.07 15.75
CA LEU A 222 -7.26 0.53 16.60
C LEU A 222 -6.99 -0.93 16.23
N THR A 223 -5.73 -1.24 15.94
CA THR A 223 -5.31 -2.61 15.65
C THR A 223 -4.30 -3.06 16.69
N HIS A 224 -4.58 -4.15 17.39
CA HIS A 224 -3.64 -4.81 18.30
C HIS A 224 -3.07 -6.04 17.60
N GLU A 225 -1.74 -6.21 17.65
CA GLU A 225 -1.09 -7.43 17.21
C GLU A 225 -0.23 -8.01 18.31
N ILE A 226 -0.40 -9.31 18.57
CA ILE A 226 0.40 -10.10 19.50
C ILE A 226 1.16 -11.14 18.70
N THR A 227 2.48 -11.16 18.84
CA THR A 227 3.33 -12.18 18.24
C THR A 227 4.08 -12.97 19.31
N SER A 228 4.21 -14.27 19.11
CA SER A 228 5.09 -15.09 19.95
C SER A 228 5.77 -16.16 19.12
N SER A 229 7.01 -16.50 19.43
CA SER A 229 7.67 -17.62 18.79
C SER A 229 8.67 -18.31 19.70
N LEU A 230 8.79 -19.61 19.51
CA LEU A 230 9.73 -20.50 20.16
C LEU A 230 10.53 -21.24 19.08
N GLU A 231 11.81 -20.97 19.00
CA GLU A 231 12.72 -21.65 18.07
C GLU A 231 13.76 -22.49 18.83
N TYR A 232 13.95 -23.70 18.32
CA TYR A 232 15.04 -24.57 18.74
C TYR A 232 15.90 -24.94 17.54
N ALA A 233 17.18 -24.62 17.60
CA ALA A 233 18.13 -24.83 16.52
C ALA A 233 19.30 -25.69 16.96
N GLN A 234 19.63 -26.67 16.12
CA GLN A 234 20.80 -27.53 16.20
C GLN A 234 21.65 -27.42 14.93
N LYS A 235 22.83 -28.02 14.93
CA LYS A 235 23.76 -27.97 13.78
C LYS A 235 23.10 -28.37 12.45
N ASN A 236 22.23 -29.37 12.47
CA ASN A 236 21.66 -29.97 11.26
C ASN A 236 20.17 -29.68 11.07
N TRP A 237 19.48 -29.13 12.03
CA TRP A 237 18.06 -28.83 11.94
C TRP A 237 17.64 -27.68 12.86
N SER A 238 16.55 -27.02 12.49
CA SER A 238 15.86 -26.05 13.35
C SER A 238 14.35 -26.22 13.22
N LEU A 239 13.63 -25.90 14.29
CA LEU A 239 12.19 -25.89 14.34
C LEU A 239 11.72 -24.64 15.09
N ARG A 240 10.79 -23.89 14.50
CA ARG A 240 10.18 -22.71 15.09
C ARG A 240 8.67 -22.84 15.07
N LEU A 241 8.05 -22.79 16.24
CA LEU A 241 6.61 -22.59 16.42
C LEU A 241 6.37 -21.10 16.60
N ALA A 242 5.41 -20.52 15.86
CA ALA A 242 5.06 -19.12 15.96
C ALA A 242 3.55 -18.93 15.94
N TYR A 243 3.09 -17.95 16.72
CA TYR A 243 1.71 -17.49 16.79
C TYR A 243 1.65 -16.00 16.46
N VAL A 244 0.62 -15.61 15.70
CA VAL A 244 0.25 -14.21 15.43
C VAL A 244 -1.23 -14.07 15.69
N GLY A 245 -1.61 -13.13 16.57
CA GLY A 245 -2.99 -12.72 16.81
C GLY A 245 -3.16 -11.25 16.45
N SER A 246 -4.23 -10.91 15.72
CA SER A 246 -4.59 -9.54 15.35
C SER A 246 -6.03 -9.27 15.76
N LEU A 247 -6.27 -8.14 16.41
CA LEU A 247 -7.58 -7.64 16.81
C LEU A 247 -7.74 -6.25 16.20
N PHE A 248 -8.76 -6.06 15.38
CA PHE A 248 -9.10 -4.79 14.77
C PHE A 248 -10.40 -4.27 15.36
N GLU A 249 -10.38 -3.03 15.80
CA GLU A 249 -11.51 -2.31 16.40
C GLU A 249 -11.76 -1.02 15.63
N ASN A 250 -13.03 -0.70 15.38
CA ASN A 250 -13.47 0.54 14.74
C ASN A 250 -14.48 1.26 15.64
N ASP A 251 -14.05 2.35 16.28
CA ASP A 251 -14.90 3.12 17.21
C ASP A 251 -16.10 3.80 16.50
N ILE A 252 -16.09 3.87 15.17
CA ILE A 252 -17.15 4.48 14.36
C ILE A 252 -17.73 3.44 13.41
N SER A 253 -18.85 2.83 13.79
CA SER A 253 -19.46 1.74 13.03
C SER A 253 -20.25 2.24 11.79
N THR A 254 -20.72 3.50 11.78
CA THR A 254 -21.58 4.01 10.69
C THR A 254 -21.21 5.41 10.27
N LEU A 255 -21.39 5.68 8.96
CA LEU A 255 -21.37 7.02 8.37
C LEU A 255 -22.80 7.40 8.00
N ILE A 256 -23.29 8.51 8.56
CA ILE A 256 -24.64 9.06 8.28
C ILE A 256 -24.45 10.48 7.78
N TRP A 257 -25.14 10.83 6.70
CA TRP A 257 -25.07 12.17 6.12
C TRP A 257 -26.44 12.64 5.63
N ASP A 258 -26.71 13.94 5.76
CA ASP A 258 -27.91 14.54 5.19
C ASP A 258 -27.83 14.60 3.66
N ASN A 259 -28.98 14.45 3.00
CA ASN A 259 -29.09 14.70 1.57
C ASN A 259 -29.19 16.22 1.34
N PRO A 260 -28.20 16.85 0.67
CA PRO A 260 -28.23 18.31 0.47
C PRO A 260 -29.52 18.81 -0.25
N PHE A 261 -30.15 17.96 -1.05
CA PHE A 261 -31.24 18.30 -1.94
C PHE A 261 -32.60 17.87 -1.41
N ARG A 262 -32.66 17.36 -0.17
CA ARG A 262 -33.95 16.93 0.42
C ARG A 262 -33.95 17.11 1.94
N LEU A 263 -35.00 17.77 2.43
CA LEU A 263 -35.22 17.95 3.86
C LEU A 263 -36.07 16.81 4.45
N ASP A 264 -37.06 16.33 3.70
CA ASP A 264 -38.02 15.33 4.16
C ASP A 264 -37.84 14.00 3.45
N ASP A 265 -38.08 12.91 4.19
CA ASP A 265 -38.09 11.57 3.63
C ASP A 265 -39.26 11.32 2.69
N ALA A 266 -39.00 10.66 1.58
CA ALA A 266 -39.98 10.15 0.65
C ALA A 266 -39.52 8.83 0.05
N VAL A 267 -40.46 8.04 -0.48
CA VAL A 267 -40.15 6.92 -1.36
C VAL A 267 -39.42 7.47 -2.59
N PHE A 268 -38.26 6.92 -2.92
CA PHE A 268 -37.36 7.41 -3.95
C PHE A 268 -36.76 8.80 -3.68
N GLY A 269 -36.65 9.18 -2.40
CA GLY A 269 -36.06 10.46 -2.01
C GLY A 269 -35.76 10.53 -0.53
N PRO A 270 -34.69 9.91 -0.04
CA PRO A 270 -34.29 9.96 1.36
C PRO A 270 -33.74 11.35 1.73
N SER A 271 -34.06 11.81 2.94
CA SER A 271 -33.40 13.01 3.54
C SER A 271 -32.04 12.75 4.07
N ARG A 272 -31.72 11.48 4.35
CA ARG A 272 -30.40 11.01 4.89
C ARG A 272 -30.00 9.72 4.25
N GLY A 273 -28.67 9.53 4.15
CA GLY A 273 -28.07 8.26 3.80
C GLY A 273 -27.27 7.68 4.96
N ARG A 274 -27.11 6.36 4.96
CA ARG A 274 -26.27 5.63 5.91
C ARG A 274 -25.44 4.58 5.21
N LEU A 275 -24.18 4.48 5.61
CA LEU A 275 -23.25 3.43 5.22
C LEU A 275 -22.72 2.74 6.46
N ASP A 276 -22.66 1.41 6.43
CA ASP A 276 -21.93 0.61 7.39
C ASP A 276 -20.41 0.75 7.13
N LEU A 277 -19.62 0.95 8.18
CA LEU A 277 -18.17 1.05 8.09
C LEU A 277 -17.52 -0.30 8.42
N TYR A 278 -16.21 -0.36 8.43
CA TYR A 278 -15.49 -1.63 8.65
C TYR A 278 -15.82 -2.23 10.01
N PRO A 279 -16.27 -3.51 10.05
CA PRO A 279 -16.62 -4.19 11.28
C PRO A 279 -15.38 -4.58 12.08
N ASP A 280 -15.55 -4.72 13.38
CA ASP A 280 -14.57 -5.33 14.26
C ASP A 280 -14.28 -6.76 13.81
N ASN A 281 -13.02 -7.16 13.90
CA ASN A 281 -12.62 -8.50 13.48
C ASN A 281 -11.37 -8.97 14.20
N GLN A 282 -11.15 -10.28 14.18
CA GLN A 282 -9.98 -10.90 14.78
C GLN A 282 -9.41 -12.00 13.89
N ALA A 283 -8.10 -12.15 13.93
CA ALA A 283 -7.37 -13.18 13.20
C ALA A 283 -6.31 -13.83 14.09
N HIS A 284 -6.23 -15.14 14.03
CA HIS A 284 -5.25 -15.94 14.78
C HIS A 284 -4.55 -16.89 13.82
N THR A 285 -3.23 -16.93 13.85
CA THR A 285 -2.44 -17.79 12.97
C THR A 285 -1.38 -18.53 13.77
N LEU A 286 -1.36 -19.85 13.63
CA LEU A 286 -0.31 -20.70 14.18
C LEU A 286 0.54 -21.24 13.02
N SER A 287 1.86 -21.14 13.13
CA SER A 287 2.77 -21.62 12.09
C SER A 287 3.94 -22.43 12.66
N LEU A 288 4.31 -23.49 11.94
CA LEU A 288 5.46 -24.34 12.21
C LEU A 288 6.45 -24.21 11.05
N ASN A 289 7.66 -23.74 11.35
CA ASN A 289 8.73 -23.57 10.38
C ASN A 289 9.88 -24.51 10.71
N GLY A 290 10.39 -25.22 9.72
CA GLY A 290 11.49 -26.16 9.91
C GLY A 290 12.56 -26.06 8.83
N ALA A 291 13.80 -26.38 9.23
CA ALA A 291 14.92 -26.56 8.31
C ALA A 291 15.72 -27.81 8.69
N LEU A 292 16.12 -28.58 7.67
CA LEU A 292 16.86 -29.82 7.84
C LEU A 292 17.98 -29.90 6.80
N ASN A 293 19.22 -30.04 7.26
CA ASN A 293 20.39 -30.29 6.42
C ASN A 293 20.54 -31.80 6.23
N LEU A 294 20.62 -32.23 4.98
CA LEU A 294 20.65 -33.62 4.55
C LEU A 294 22.00 -33.93 3.86
N PRO A 295 22.35 -35.22 3.63
CA PRO A 295 23.48 -35.60 2.79
C PRO A 295 23.44 -34.95 1.42
N LEU A 296 24.53 -35.07 0.64
CA LEU A 296 24.70 -34.50 -0.71
C LEU A 296 24.57 -32.97 -0.73
N ARG A 297 24.98 -32.29 0.34
CA ARG A 297 24.83 -30.82 0.50
C ARG A 297 23.39 -30.36 0.25
N SER A 298 22.43 -31.16 0.75
CA SER A 298 21.02 -30.88 0.55
C SER A 298 20.42 -30.19 1.78
N ARG A 299 19.39 -29.42 1.53
CA ARG A 299 18.60 -28.73 2.57
C ARG A 299 17.14 -28.78 2.23
N LEU A 300 16.33 -29.19 3.19
CA LEU A 300 14.88 -29.08 3.17
C LEU A 300 14.46 -27.96 4.12
N THR A 301 13.62 -27.05 3.65
CA THR A 301 12.93 -26.07 4.51
C THR A 301 11.44 -26.21 4.29
N GLY A 302 10.65 -25.95 5.34
CA GLY A 302 9.20 -26.04 5.26
C GLY A 302 8.49 -25.13 6.24
N THR A 303 7.29 -24.71 5.84
CA THR A 303 6.33 -23.96 6.65
C THR A 303 4.98 -24.64 6.55
N LEU A 304 4.34 -24.87 7.69
CA LEU A 304 2.94 -25.22 7.81
C LEU A 304 2.27 -24.13 8.63
N SER A 305 1.13 -23.61 8.17
CA SER A 305 0.40 -22.58 8.89
C SER A 305 -1.09 -22.80 8.77
N TYR A 306 -1.79 -22.56 9.86
CA TYR A 306 -3.25 -22.59 9.91
C TYR A 306 -3.76 -21.36 10.65
N GLY A 307 -4.83 -20.77 10.13
CA GLY A 307 -5.43 -19.56 10.70
C GLY A 307 -6.92 -19.70 10.95
N TRP A 308 -7.41 -18.83 11.81
CA TRP A 308 -8.83 -18.60 12.10
C TRP A 308 -9.07 -17.11 12.07
N MET A 309 -10.08 -16.66 11.30
CA MET A 309 -10.49 -15.27 11.21
C MET A 309 -11.98 -15.18 11.48
N PHE A 310 -12.39 -14.24 12.33
CA PHE A 310 -13.77 -14.10 12.79
C PHE A 310 -14.25 -12.66 12.65
N GLN A 311 -15.55 -12.53 12.36
CA GLN A 311 -16.29 -11.26 12.36
C GLN A 311 -17.75 -11.56 12.71
N ASP A 312 -18.30 -10.89 13.72
CA ASP A 312 -19.66 -11.13 14.24
C ASP A 312 -20.43 -9.86 14.60
N ASP A 313 -20.05 -8.72 14.00
CA ASP A 313 -20.79 -7.46 14.16
C ASP A 313 -22.23 -7.56 13.66
N ASP A 314 -23.11 -6.85 14.36
CA ASP A 314 -24.54 -6.83 14.06
C ASP A 314 -24.82 -6.19 12.68
N LEU A 315 -25.65 -6.85 11.87
CA LEU A 315 -26.14 -6.29 10.63
C LEU A 315 -27.07 -5.11 10.92
N LEU A 316 -26.90 -4.00 10.20
CA LEU A 316 -27.74 -2.83 10.34
C LEU A 316 -29.09 -3.00 9.62
N PRO A 317 -30.19 -2.41 10.11
CA PRO A 317 -31.45 -2.30 9.36
C PRO A 317 -31.21 -1.72 7.97
N PHE A 318 -31.92 -2.18 6.95
CA PHE A 318 -31.66 -1.82 5.54
C PHE A 318 -31.75 -0.32 5.23
N THR A 319 -32.46 0.46 6.03
CA THR A 319 -32.64 1.88 5.76
C THR A 319 -32.95 2.69 7.00
N ILE A 320 -32.60 3.98 6.94
CA ILE A 320 -33.00 5.02 7.90
C ILE A 320 -34.06 5.95 7.31
N ASN A 321 -34.48 5.73 6.05
CA ASN A 321 -35.57 6.50 5.40
C ASN A 321 -36.91 6.12 6.02
N SER A 322 -37.51 7.06 6.74
CA SER A 322 -38.77 6.85 7.46
C SER A 322 -40.01 6.63 6.56
N ALA A 323 -39.92 6.97 5.26
CA ALA A 323 -40.99 6.74 4.27
C ALA A 323 -41.00 5.28 3.75
N LEU A 324 -40.01 4.47 4.08
CA LEU A 324 -39.91 3.07 3.67
C LEU A 324 -40.12 2.14 4.86
N THR A 325 -40.83 1.04 4.63
CA THR A 325 -40.90 -0.05 5.60
C THR A 325 -39.69 -0.96 5.35
N ALA A 326 -38.75 -0.96 6.28
CA ALA A 326 -37.59 -1.82 6.19
C ALA A 326 -37.97 -3.30 6.33
N PRO A 327 -37.53 -4.20 5.41
CA PRO A 327 -37.70 -5.63 5.60
C PRO A 327 -36.94 -6.12 6.84
N ALA A 328 -37.34 -7.27 7.39
CA ALA A 328 -36.65 -7.90 8.48
C ALA A 328 -35.24 -8.45 8.00
N LEU A 329 -34.24 -8.27 8.82
CA LEU A 329 -32.93 -8.88 8.57
C LEU A 329 -33.00 -10.40 8.68
N PRO A 330 -32.29 -11.17 7.82
CA PRO A 330 -32.30 -12.64 7.84
C PRO A 330 -31.58 -13.23 9.07
N ALA A 331 -30.69 -12.45 9.69
CA ALA A 331 -29.94 -12.83 10.86
C ALA A 331 -29.50 -11.57 11.62
N ARG A 332 -29.01 -11.73 12.85
CA ARG A 332 -28.43 -10.66 13.64
C ARG A 332 -27.08 -10.22 13.07
N ASP A 333 -26.23 -11.19 12.73
CA ASP A 333 -24.86 -11.00 12.23
C ASP A 333 -24.57 -11.99 11.08
N LEU A 334 -23.44 -11.82 10.40
CA LEU A 334 -22.99 -12.75 9.36
C LEU A 334 -22.44 -14.06 9.98
N GLY A 335 -21.83 -14.03 11.15
CA GLY A 335 -21.01 -15.11 11.67
C GLY A 335 -19.88 -15.41 10.68
N GLY A 336 -19.11 -14.37 10.34
CA GLY A 336 -18.01 -14.46 9.39
C GLY A 336 -16.89 -15.34 9.93
N GLU A 337 -16.51 -16.38 9.16
CA GLU A 337 -15.43 -17.29 9.51
C GLU A 337 -14.63 -17.67 8.26
N LEU A 338 -13.30 -17.38 8.31
CA LEU A 338 -12.35 -17.79 7.27
C LEU A 338 -11.22 -18.60 7.90
N ASN A 339 -10.84 -19.68 7.22
CA ASN A 339 -9.81 -20.61 7.69
C ASN A 339 -8.70 -20.76 6.63
N PRO A 340 -7.65 -19.92 6.65
CA PRO A 340 -6.50 -20.07 5.75
C PRO A 340 -5.58 -21.21 6.20
N PHE A 341 -5.18 -22.05 5.25
CA PHE A 341 -4.15 -23.07 5.42
C PHE A 341 -3.02 -22.86 4.42
N LEU A 342 -1.78 -22.90 4.89
CA LEU A 342 -0.58 -22.79 4.06
C LEU A 342 0.36 -23.96 4.32
N MET A 343 0.83 -24.57 3.23
CA MET A 343 1.94 -25.50 3.20
C MET A 343 2.96 -25.01 2.17
N ASN A 344 4.23 -24.87 2.57
CA ASN A 344 5.29 -24.40 1.69
C ASN A 344 6.58 -25.17 1.97
N PHE A 345 7.12 -25.87 0.98
CA PHE A 345 8.36 -26.65 1.09
C PHE A 345 9.33 -26.26 -0.02
N ARG A 346 10.61 -26.21 0.34
CA ARG A 346 11.71 -26.04 -0.59
C ARG A 346 12.80 -27.07 -0.28
N PHE A 347 13.18 -27.82 -1.28
CA PHE A 347 14.31 -28.74 -1.25
C PHE A 347 15.39 -28.25 -2.22
N THR A 348 16.61 -28.06 -1.71
CA THR A 348 17.79 -27.70 -2.54
C THR A 348 18.87 -28.75 -2.33
N SER A 349 19.48 -29.24 -3.41
CA SER A 349 20.53 -30.24 -3.37
C SER A 349 21.66 -29.91 -4.33
N ARG A 350 22.88 -30.28 -3.94
CA ARG A 350 24.08 -30.24 -4.80
C ARG A 350 24.67 -31.63 -4.94
N PRO A 351 24.00 -32.52 -5.70
CA PRO A 351 24.43 -33.90 -5.83
C PRO A 351 25.79 -34.03 -6.55
N LEU A 352 26.11 -33.06 -7.40
CA LEU A 352 27.39 -32.93 -8.10
C LEU A 352 27.96 -31.54 -7.87
N ASN A 353 29.28 -31.38 -7.96
CA ASN A 353 29.95 -30.09 -7.73
C ASN A 353 29.47 -28.97 -8.68
N LYS A 354 29.00 -29.34 -9.88
CA LYS A 354 28.54 -28.41 -10.91
C LYS A 354 27.03 -28.31 -11.03
N LEU A 355 26.25 -29.13 -10.30
CA LEU A 355 24.80 -29.21 -10.43
C LEU A 355 24.13 -28.83 -9.12
N THR A 356 23.26 -27.81 -9.17
CA THR A 356 22.33 -27.47 -8.10
C THR A 356 20.92 -27.73 -8.59
N LEU A 357 20.14 -28.46 -7.80
CA LEU A 357 18.72 -28.76 -8.04
C LEU A 357 17.90 -28.10 -6.94
N THR A 358 16.80 -27.46 -7.31
CA THR A 358 15.82 -26.91 -6.36
C THR A 358 14.43 -27.40 -6.75
N ALA A 359 13.71 -27.95 -5.79
CA ALA A 359 12.30 -28.24 -5.89
C ALA A 359 11.52 -27.42 -4.87
N ARG A 360 10.38 -26.89 -5.28
CA ARG A 360 9.48 -26.16 -4.39
C ARG A 360 8.05 -26.62 -4.58
N TYR A 361 7.30 -26.63 -3.49
CA TYR A 361 5.88 -26.90 -3.48
C TYR A 361 5.22 -25.98 -2.50
N ARG A 362 4.15 -25.29 -2.95
CA ARG A 362 3.32 -24.45 -2.10
C ARG A 362 1.85 -24.83 -2.36
N PHE A 363 1.12 -25.00 -1.28
CA PHE A 363 -0.33 -25.13 -1.28
C PHE A 363 -0.89 -24.07 -0.34
N TYR A 364 -1.88 -23.33 -0.81
CA TYR A 364 -2.64 -22.41 0.01
C TYR A 364 -4.13 -22.65 -0.23
N ASP A 365 -4.89 -22.70 0.84
CA ASP A 365 -6.35 -22.85 0.82
C ASP A 365 -6.98 -21.82 1.75
N LEU A 366 -7.89 -21.00 1.22
CA LEU A 366 -8.73 -20.11 2.00
C LEU A 366 -10.15 -20.68 1.98
N ASN A 367 -10.52 -21.39 3.05
CA ASN A 367 -11.88 -21.85 3.25
C ASN A 367 -12.74 -20.73 3.86
N ASN A 368 -14.02 -20.67 3.45
CA ASN A 368 -14.99 -19.71 3.95
C ASN A 368 -16.17 -20.49 4.55
N ASP A 369 -16.21 -20.53 5.89
CA ASP A 369 -17.20 -21.25 6.67
C ASP A 369 -18.30 -20.31 7.22
N SER A 370 -18.30 -19.04 6.77
CA SER A 370 -19.33 -18.06 7.11
C SER A 370 -20.74 -18.55 6.74
N ARG A 371 -21.75 -18.01 7.41
CA ARG A 371 -23.15 -18.36 7.13
C ARG A 371 -23.61 -17.88 5.78
N SER A 372 -24.35 -18.72 5.07
CA SER A 372 -25.06 -18.32 3.84
C SER A 372 -26.41 -17.76 4.22
N LEU A 373 -26.60 -16.46 4.04
CA LEU A 373 -27.82 -15.71 4.36
C LEU A 373 -28.60 -15.41 3.08
N LEU A 374 -29.92 -15.61 3.13
CA LEU A 374 -30.85 -15.20 2.08
C LEU A 374 -31.54 -13.91 2.48
N PHE A 375 -31.43 -12.88 1.67
CA PHE A 375 -32.07 -11.58 1.79
C PHE A 375 -33.27 -11.57 0.82
N PRO A 376 -34.50 -11.81 1.27
CA PRO A 376 -35.67 -11.87 0.39
C PRO A 376 -35.97 -10.53 -0.25
N ASP A 377 -35.83 -9.46 0.52
CA ASP A 377 -35.97 -8.06 0.11
C ASP A 377 -34.87 -7.24 0.74
N TYR A 378 -34.51 -6.11 0.17
CA TYR A 378 -33.58 -5.13 0.73
C TYR A 378 -33.83 -3.73 0.20
N VAL A 379 -33.27 -2.71 0.85
CA VAL A 379 -33.35 -1.33 0.38
C VAL A 379 -32.03 -0.92 -0.25
N VAL A 380 -32.10 -0.26 -1.42
CA VAL A 380 -30.92 0.23 -2.14
C VAL A 380 -30.70 1.69 -1.79
N THR A 381 -29.56 2.02 -1.19
CA THR A 381 -29.08 3.40 -0.91
C THR A 381 -30.10 4.29 -0.22
N ASP A 382 -30.86 3.77 0.74
CA ASP A 382 -31.99 4.43 1.41
C ASP A 382 -33.09 4.95 0.47
N PHE A 383 -33.00 4.66 -0.82
CA PHE A 383 -33.82 5.22 -1.88
C PHE A 383 -35.10 4.42 -2.15
N GLY A 384 -34.99 3.12 -2.28
CA GLY A 384 -36.14 2.30 -2.65
C GLY A 384 -35.98 0.81 -2.33
N LEU A 385 -37.12 0.13 -2.17
CA LEU A 385 -37.19 -1.30 -1.94
C LEU A 385 -36.85 -2.07 -3.23
N ALA A 386 -35.97 -3.05 -3.13
CA ALA A 386 -35.72 -4.05 -4.16
C ALA A 386 -36.29 -5.40 -3.70
N SER A 387 -37.28 -5.90 -4.40
CA SER A 387 -37.95 -7.19 -4.12
C SER A 387 -37.37 -8.31 -5.01
N VAL A 388 -36.06 -8.48 -4.96
CA VAL A 388 -35.35 -9.53 -5.67
C VAL A 388 -34.48 -10.26 -4.66
N ALA A 389 -34.87 -11.49 -4.31
CA ALA A 389 -34.19 -12.24 -3.29
C ALA A 389 -32.71 -12.54 -3.67
N ARG A 390 -31.79 -12.23 -2.77
CA ARG A 390 -30.36 -12.45 -2.97
C ARG A 390 -29.72 -13.19 -1.80
N ARG A 391 -28.66 -13.91 -2.12
CA ARG A 391 -27.82 -14.63 -1.18
C ARG A 391 -26.40 -14.07 -1.23
N ASN A 392 -25.75 -13.99 -0.07
CA ASN A 392 -24.33 -13.67 -0.03
C ASN A 392 -23.50 -14.82 -0.67
N LEU A 393 -22.41 -14.46 -1.36
CA LEU A 393 -21.51 -15.41 -1.99
C LEU A 393 -20.31 -15.66 -1.08
N LEU A 394 -20.11 -16.91 -0.68
CA LEU A 394 -19.01 -17.34 0.18
C LEU A 394 -17.76 -17.59 -0.68
N TYR A 395 -17.04 -16.53 -1.03
CA TYR A 395 -15.82 -16.64 -1.81
C TYR A 395 -14.76 -17.47 -1.07
N ALA A 396 -14.19 -18.43 -1.78
CA ALA A 396 -13.12 -19.26 -1.28
C ALA A 396 -12.21 -19.63 -2.46
N TYR A 397 -10.93 -19.93 -2.19
CA TYR A 397 -10.01 -20.35 -3.23
C TYR A 397 -8.85 -21.18 -2.69
N SER A 398 -8.27 -21.99 -3.57
CA SER A 398 -7.02 -22.69 -3.32
C SER A 398 -6.01 -22.46 -4.44
N THR A 399 -4.73 -22.46 -4.09
CA THR A 399 -3.62 -22.42 -5.05
C THR A 399 -2.63 -23.56 -4.78
N GLN A 400 -2.08 -24.12 -5.86
CA GLN A 400 -0.99 -25.09 -5.82
C GLN A 400 0.12 -24.60 -6.75
N ASP A 401 1.32 -24.45 -6.21
CA ASP A 401 2.49 -24.04 -6.96
C ASP A 401 3.56 -25.12 -6.84
N THR A 402 4.04 -25.62 -7.95
CA THR A 402 5.14 -26.58 -8.03
C THR A 402 6.24 -26.01 -8.91
N GLY A 403 7.46 -25.94 -8.41
CA GLY A 403 8.60 -25.45 -9.18
C GLY A 403 9.78 -26.41 -9.13
N LEU A 404 10.40 -26.62 -10.28
CA LEU A 404 11.64 -27.37 -10.43
C LEU A 404 12.67 -26.50 -11.14
N GLU A 405 13.86 -26.44 -10.60
CA GLU A 405 14.95 -25.64 -11.13
C GLU A 405 16.24 -26.45 -11.12
N ALA A 406 16.97 -26.41 -12.21
CA ALA A 406 18.30 -27.00 -12.34
C ALA A 406 19.29 -25.92 -12.79
N THR A 407 20.36 -25.72 -12.01
CA THR A 407 21.48 -24.84 -12.38
C THR A 407 22.72 -25.68 -12.59
N TYR A 408 23.30 -25.60 -13.80
CA TYR A 408 24.51 -26.32 -14.16
C TYR A 408 25.65 -25.36 -14.50
N CYS A 409 26.74 -25.42 -13.73
CA CYS A 409 27.95 -24.66 -14.00
C CYS A 409 28.72 -25.34 -15.16
N LEU A 410 28.58 -24.81 -16.38
CA LEU A 410 29.27 -25.30 -17.59
C LEU A 410 30.76 -25.16 -17.43
N THR A 411 31.20 -23.99 -17.01
CA THR A 411 32.58 -23.58 -16.81
C THR A 411 32.72 -22.80 -15.50
N SER A 412 33.95 -22.35 -15.16
CA SER A 412 34.14 -21.43 -14.05
C SER A 412 33.52 -20.05 -14.25
N TRP A 413 33.25 -19.69 -15.51
CA TRP A 413 32.73 -18.39 -15.92
C TRP A 413 31.29 -18.41 -16.46
N GLY A 414 30.64 -19.59 -16.57
CA GLY A 414 29.31 -19.70 -17.14
C GLY A 414 28.42 -20.73 -16.47
N ALA A 415 27.19 -20.35 -16.15
CA ALA A 415 26.15 -21.23 -15.60
C ALA A 415 24.88 -21.14 -16.43
N LEU A 416 24.29 -22.29 -16.73
CA LEU A 416 22.97 -22.44 -17.35
C LEU A 416 21.98 -22.82 -16.26
N LYS A 417 20.87 -22.10 -16.21
CA LYS A 417 19.74 -22.37 -15.34
C LYS A 417 18.52 -22.68 -16.18
N PHE A 418 17.74 -23.67 -15.78
CA PHE A 418 16.46 -24.01 -16.37
C PHE A 418 15.44 -24.16 -15.26
N GLY A 419 14.35 -23.40 -15.35
CA GLY A 419 13.20 -23.45 -14.43
C GLY A 419 11.93 -23.91 -15.13
N TRP A 420 11.16 -24.71 -14.43
CA TRP A 420 9.77 -25.03 -14.77
C TRP A 420 8.91 -24.80 -13.54
N GLU A 421 7.76 -24.13 -13.73
CA GLU A 421 6.77 -23.88 -12.71
C GLU A 421 5.39 -24.27 -13.22
N TRP A 422 4.59 -24.85 -12.35
CA TRP A 422 3.19 -25.10 -12.56
C TRP A 422 2.41 -24.51 -11.41
N GLU A 423 1.41 -23.70 -11.76
CA GLU A 423 0.48 -23.04 -10.84
C GLU A 423 -0.94 -23.47 -11.17
N LYS A 424 -1.70 -23.85 -10.16
CA LYS A 424 -3.11 -24.19 -10.30
C LYS A 424 -3.95 -23.38 -9.33
N TRP A 425 -5.05 -22.84 -9.81
CA TRP A 425 -6.08 -22.18 -9.03
C TRP A 425 -7.37 -22.98 -9.04
N GLY A 426 -8.01 -23.11 -7.85
CA GLY A 426 -9.41 -23.50 -7.67
C GLY A 426 -10.16 -22.36 -6.99
N ARG A 427 -11.32 -21.93 -7.51
CA ARG A 427 -12.07 -20.78 -7.01
C ARG A 427 -13.54 -21.11 -6.87
N LYS A 428 -14.19 -20.62 -5.81
CA LYS A 428 -15.65 -20.63 -5.67
C LYS A 428 -16.20 -19.25 -6.05
N PHE A 429 -17.30 -19.22 -6.77
CA PHE A 429 -18.02 -18.00 -7.18
C PHE A 429 -17.20 -17.01 -8.03
N ARG A 430 -16.19 -17.51 -8.76
CA ARG A 430 -15.44 -16.74 -9.77
C ARG A 430 -15.68 -17.35 -11.15
N GLU A 431 -15.56 -16.52 -12.19
CA GLU A 431 -15.90 -16.88 -13.57
C GLU A 431 -15.08 -18.08 -14.06
N ALA A 432 -13.76 -18.09 -13.88
CA ALA A 432 -12.94 -19.27 -14.11
C ALA A 432 -12.80 -20.05 -12.80
N ARG A 433 -13.56 -21.15 -12.68
CA ARG A 433 -13.48 -22.02 -11.49
C ARG A 433 -12.08 -22.60 -11.32
N ASN A 434 -11.46 -23.02 -12.39
CA ASN A 434 -10.11 -23.56 -12.39
C ASN A 434 -9.25 -22.87 -13.45
N SER A 435 -7.96 -22.69 -13.15
CA SER A 435 -6.96 -22.31 -14.15
C SER A 435 -5.62 -22.96 -13.80
N ASP A 436 -4.89 -23.35 -14.86
CA ASP A 436 -3.55 -23.90 -14.77
C ASP A 436 -2.59 -23.00 -15.55
N GLU A 437 -1.44 -22.71 -14.99
CA GLU A 437 -0.39 -21.94 -15.66
C GLU A 437 0.93 -22.72 -15.62
N HIS A 438 1.52 -22.93 -16.79
CA HIS A 438 2.87 -23.48 -16.94
C HIS A 438 3.83 -22.38 -17.33
N ARG A 439 4.95 -22.29 -16.63
CA ARG A 439 6.01 -21.31 -16.89
C ARG A 439 7.34 -22.04 -17.10
N LEU A 440 8.04 -21.71 -18.19
CA LEU A 440 9.35 -22.20 -18.53
C LEU A 440 10.32 -21.02 -18.59
N GLY A 441 11.49 -21.17 -17.95
CA GLY A 441 12.46 -20.08 -17.85
C GLY A 441 13.91 -20.56 -17.97
N PRO A 442 14.50 -20.57 -19.17
CA PRO A 442 15.96 -20.66 -19.29
C PRO A 442 16.63 -19.34 -18.91
N SER A 443 17.77 -19.41 -18.19
CA SER A 443 18.63 -18.27 -18.00
C SER A 443 20.12 -18.67 -18.08
N PHE A 444 20.96 -17.70 -18.45
CA PHE A 444 22.37 -17.90 -18.63
C PHE A 444 23.15 -16.78 -17.92
N ASP A 445 24.03 -17.15 -17.01
CA ASP A 445 24.91 -16.26 -16.28
C ASP A 445 26.35 -16.44 -16.78
N ILE A 446 26.99 -15.32 -17.17
CA ILE A 446 28.37 -15.26 -17.64
C ILE A 446 29.16 -14.32 -16.73
N THR A 447 30.26 -14.81 -16.19
CA THR A 447 31.29 -14.07 -15.45
C THR A 447 32.62 -14.35 -16.14
N ALA A 448 32.74 -13.94 -17.41
CA ALA A 448 33.88 -14.30 -18.26
C ALA A 448 35.19 -13.71 -17.76
N THR A 449 35.13 -12.58 -17.07
CA THR A 449 36.26 -11.85 -16.49
C THR A 449 35.84 -11.25 -15.16
N ASP A 450 36.79 -10.80 -14.36
CA ASP A 450 36.54 -10.15 -13.07
C ASP A 450 35.77 -8.81 -13.21
N TRP A 451 35.75 -8.22 -14.43
CA TRP A 451 35.15 -6.96 -14.72
C TRP A 451 33.80 -7.06 -15.49
N LEU A 452 33.36 -8.27 -15.90
CA LEU A 452 32.12 -8.46 -16.68
C LEU A 452 31.23 -9.54 -16.07
N LEU A 453 30.02 -9.13 -15.68
CA LEU A 453 28.89 -10.03 -15.42
C LEU A 453 27.80 -9.77 -16.45
N LEU A 454 27.33 -10.83 -17.12
CA LEU A 454 26.19 -10.78 -18.03
C LEU A 454 25.17 -11.85 -17.60
N ARG A 455 23.93 -11.45 -17.41
CA ARG A 455 22.79 -12.36 -17.18
C ARG A 455 21.74 -12.14 -18.24
N THR A 456 21.25 -13.23 -18.80
CA THR A 456 20.10 -13.19 -19.71
C THR A 456 19.10 -14.25 -19.27
N SER A 457 17.82 -13.89 -19.31
CA SER A 457 16.71 -14.81 -19.05
C SER A 457 15.60 -14.63 -20.06
N TYR A 458 14.95 -15.74 -20.39
CA TYR A 458 13.73 -15.77 -21.16
C TYR A 458 12.68 -16.54 -20.37
N THR A 459 11.45 -16.05 -20.37
CA THR A 459 10.32 -16.72 -19.72
C THR A 459 9.18 -16.85 -20.69
N ARG A 460 8.69 -18.08 -20.88
CA ARG A 460 7.44 -18.37 -21.56
C ARG A 460 6.45 -18.93 -20.55
N SER A 461 5.24 -18.34 -20.50
CA SER A 461 4.17 -18.81 -19.63
C SER A 461 2.88 -18.95 -20.42
N GLN A 462 2.14 -20.00 -20.13
CA GLN A 462 0.81 -20.26 -20.68
C GLN A 462 -0.15 -20.57 -19.54
N ARG A 463 -1.19 -19.74 -19.43
CA ARG A 463 -2.30 -19.92 -18.52
C ARG A 463 -3.54 -20.32 -19.28
N ASP A 464 -4.14 -21.45 -18.92
CA ASP A 464 -5.41 -21.93 -19.45
C ASP A 464 -6.50 -21.79 -18.37
N ALA A 465 -7.56 -21.06 -18.71
CA ALA A 465 -8.76 -20.93 -17.90
C ALA A 465 -9.77 -22.01 -18.32
N HIS A 466 -10.24 -22.78 -17.36
CA HIS A 466 -11.20 -23.85 -17.59
C HIS A 466 -12.58 -23.45 -17.07
N ASP A 467 -13.62 -23.89 -17.79
CA ASP A 467 -15.03 -23.71 -17.38
C ASP A 467 -15.39 -22.26 -17.02
N TYR A 468 -15.02 -21.33 -17.92
CA TYR A 468 -15.33 -19.91 -17.71
C TYR A 468 -16.83 -19.63 -17.79
N ASN A 469 -17.46 -19.33 -16.65
CA ASN A 469 -18.88 -18.98 -16.53
C ASN A 469 -19.06 -17.48 -16.32
N PRO A 470 -19.44 -16.69 -17.33
CA PRO A 470 -19.67 -15.25 -17.17
C PRO A 470 -20.89 -14.91 -16.29
N LEU A 471 -21.75 -15.90 -16.02
CA LEU A 471 -22.97 -15.73 -15.22
C LEU A 471 -22.80 -16.15 -13.75
N VAL A 472 -21.59 -16.41 -13.29
CA VAL A 472 -21.33 -16.94 -11.93
C VAL A 472 -21.92 -16.07 -10.82
N ALA A 473 -21.96 -14.75 -11.00
CA ALA A 473 -22.55 -13.86 -10.00
C ALA A 473 -24.09 -13.96 -9.91
N GLU A 474 -24.73 -14.61 -10.88
CA GLU A 474 -26.16 -14.95 -10.82
C GLU A 474 -26.45 -15.97 -9.72
N ALA A 475 -25.45 -16.68 -9.23
CA ALA A 475 -25.56 -17.52 -8.04
C ALA A 475 -25.93 -16.73 -6.77
N SER A 476 -25.85 -15.40 -6.78
CA SER A 476 -26.36 -14.52 -5.71
C SER A 476 -27.89 -14.41 -5.73
N PHE A 477 -28.58 -14.64 -6.84
CA PHE A 477 -30.04 -14.60 -6.90
C PHE A 477 -30.64 -15.89 -6.32
N ALA A 478 -31.79 -15.76 -5.67
CA ALA A 478 -32.52 -16.93 -5.23
C ALA A 478 -33.05 -17.74 -6.42
N GLU A 479 -33.33 -19.01 -6.19
CA GLU A 479 -33.89 -19.89 -7.23
C GLU A 479 -35.27 -19.38 -7.68
N GLY A 480 -35.45 -19.24 -9.00
CA GLY A 480 -36.69 -18.74 -9.60
C GLY A 480 -36.75 -17.22 -9.84
N GLU A 481 -35.74 -16.46 -9.38
CA GLU A 481 -35.67 -15.05 -9.68
C GLU A 481 -35.29 -14.79 -11.13
N ALA A 482 -35.98 -13.82 -11.76
CA ALA A 482 -35.67 -13.40 -13.11
C ALA A 482 -34.38 -12.60 -13.13
N VAL A 483 -33.35 -13.16 -13.72
CA VAL A 483 -32.07 -12.48 -13.86
C VAL A 483 -32.08 -11.68 -15.14
N GLU A 484 -31.93 -10.36 -15.01
CA GLU A 484 -31.73 -9.50 -16.17
C GLU A 484 -30.36 -9.83 -16.80
N ASN A 485 -30.37 -10.40 -18.01
CA ASN A 485 -29.14 -10.68 -18.73
C ASN A 485 -28.52 -9.40 -19.28
N THR A 486 -27.96 -8.58 -18.38
CA THR A 486 -27.27 -7.33 -18.72
C THR A 486 -25.77 -7.55 -18.99
N ARG A 487 -25.27 -8.77 -18.94
CA ARG A 487 -23.85 -9.08 -19.00
C ARG A 487 -23.36 -9.33 -20.40
N LEU A 488 -22.15 -8.87 -20.68
CA LEU A 488 -21.44 -9.16 -21.91
C LEU A 488 -20.81 -10.56 -21.81
N MET A 489 -21.47 -11.57 -22.41
CA MET A 489 -21.11 -12.97 -22.28
C MET A 489 -19.68 -13.31 -22.76
N ALA A 490 -19.18 -12.55 -23.72
CA ALA A 490 -17.84 -12.73 -24.28
C ALA A 490 -16.74 -11.97 -23.51
N LEU A 491 -17.10 -11.21 -22.46
CA LEU A 491 -16.13 -10.53 -21.61
C LEU A 491 -15.29 -11.53 -20.81
N ARG A 492 -13.98 -11.37 -20.85
CA ARG A 492 -13.05 -12.13 -20.02
C ARG A 492 -12.31 -11.17 -19.08
N LYS A 493 -12.34 -11.47 -17.79
CA LYS A 493 -11.59 -10.75 -16.76
C LYS A 493 -10.12 -11.15 -16.83
N PHE A 494 -9.22 -10.22 -16.98
CA PHE A 494 -7.80 -10.45 -17.26
C PHE A 494 -7.07 -11.27 -16.18
N ASP A 495 -7.52 -11.17 -14.92
CA ASP A 495 -6.98 -11.93 -13.79
C ASP A 495 -7.23 -13.44 -13.90
N GLN A 496 -8.25 -13.85 -14.69
CA GLN A 496 -8.68 -15.24 -14.85
C GLN A 496 -8.64 -15.74 -16.29
N ALA A 497 -8.50 -14.85 -17.28
CA ALA A 497 -8.52 -15.19 -18.69
C ALA A 497 -7.33 -16.07 -19.11
N THR A 498 -7.51 -16.87 -20.15
CA THR A 498 -6.42 -17.56 -20.83
C THR A 498 -5.41 -16.55 -21.35
N ARG A 499 -4.12 -16.80 -21.08
CA ARG A 499 -3.04 -15.84 -21.38
C ARG A 499 -1.77 -16.57 -21.80
N GLU A 500 -1.11 -16.04 -22.79
CA GLU A 500 0.26 -16.37 -23.15
C GLU A 500 1.17 -15.21 -22.79
N ARG A 501 2.29 -15.48 -22.15
CA ARG A 501 3.28 -14.47 -21.74
C ARG A 501 4.64 -14.83 -22.29
N ASP A 502 5.32 -13.84 -22.85
CA ASP A 502 6.74 -13.85 -23.19
C ASP A 502 7.47 -12.77 -22.42
N GLY A 503 8.58 -13.11 -21.79
CA GLY A 503 9.42 -12.17 -21.04
C GLY A 503 10.90 -12.35 -21.39
N VAL A 504 11.62 -11.23 -21.49
CA VAL A 504 13.08 -11.19 -21.68
C VAL A 504 13.68 -10.24 -20.66
N GLU A 505 14.71 -10.70 -19.96
CA GLU A 505 15.49 -9.87 -19.06
C GLU A 505 16.98 -9.98 -19.42
N LEU A 506 17.67 -8.85 -19.49
CA LEU A 506 19.10 -8.75 -19.67
C LEU A 506 19.67 -7.86 -18.55
N LEU A 507 20.79 -8.26 -17.98
CA LEU A 507 21.56 -7.48 -17.03
C LEU A 507 23.04 -7.60 -17.41
N ALA A 508 23.72 -6.48 -17.58
CA ALA A 508 25.17 -6.43 -17.73
C ALA A 508 25.76 -5.48 -16.69
N GLN A 509 26.79 -5.94 -15.97
CA GLN A 509 27.59 -5.13 -15.07
C GLN A 509 29.04 -5.17 -15.52
N LEU A 510 29.62 -4.00 -15.66
CA LEU A 510 30.99 -3.82 -16.16
C LEU A 510 31.78 -2.94 -15.19
N THR A 511 32.89 -3.43 -14.73
CA THR A 511 33.86 -2.70 -13.89
C THR A 511 35.23 -2.76 -14.55
N PRO A 512 35.39 -2.12 -15.77
CA PRO A 512 36.61 -2.25 -16.56
C PRO A 512 37.83 -1.66 -15.87
N PHE A 513 37.62 -0.75 -14.94
CA PHE A 513 38.60 -0.13 -14.08
C PHE A 513 38.07 -0.03 -12.65
N ASP A 514 38.91 -0.01 -11.63
CA ASP A 514 38.52 0.17 -10.23
C ASP A 514 37.74 1.48 -9.98
N THR A 515 37.89 2.44 -10.90
CA THR A 515 37.30 3.76 -10.81
C THR A 515 35.97 3.89 -11.56
N LEU A 516 35.58 2.89 -12.36
CA LEU A 516 34.39 2.97 -13.21
C LEU A 516 33.53 1.71 -13.07
N SER A 517 32.31 1.89 -12.63
CA SER A 517 31.25 0.88 -12.67
C SER A 517 30.12 1.32 -13.60
N PHE A 518 29.72 0.43 -14.49
CA PHE A 518 28.62 0.60 -15.43
C PHE A 518 27.66 -0.57 -15.28
N SER A 519 26.38 -0.30 -15.12
CA SER A 519 25.33 -1.31 -15.11
C SER A 519 24.26 -0.95 -16.14
N THR A 520 23.78 -1.94 -16.87
CA THR A 520 22.62 -1.77 -17.74
C THR A 520 21.69 -2.95 -17.60
N SER A 521 20.39 -2.66 -17.59
CA SER A 521 19.34 -3.66 -17.59
C SER A 521 18.35 -3.39 -18.72
N PHE A 522 17.73 -4.46 -19.20
CA PHE A 522 16.66 -4.42 -20.17
C PHE A 522 15.62 -5.43 -19.79
N SER A 523 14.37 -4.99 -19.64
CA SER A 523 13.22 -5.84 -19.38
C SER A 523 12.17 -5.64 -20.45
N PHE A 524 11.64 -6.74 -20.96
CA PHE A 524 10.54 -6.78 -21.92
C PHE A 524 9.54 -7.83 -21.50
N GLY A 525 8.26 -7.54 -21.56
CA GLY A 525 7.18 -8.49 -21.36
C GLY A 525 6.01 -8.22 -22.28
N ASN A 526 5.37 -9.29 -22.73
CA ASN A 526 4.18 -9.26 -23.55
C ASN A 526 3.20 -10.31 -23.10
N ASP A 527 1.99 -9.90 -22.72
CA ASP A 527 0.85 -10.73 -22.38
C ASP A 527 -0.19 -10.66 -23.51
N ASP A 528 -0.51 -11.81 -24.11
CA ASP A 528 -1.59 -11.94 -25.09
C ASP A 528 -2.74 -12.78 -24.48
N PHE A 529 -3.94 -12.19 -24.44
CA PHE A 529 -5.15 -12.82 -23.91
C PHE A 529 -5.92 -13.49 -25.06
N THR A 530 -5.40 -14.61 -25.52
CA THR A 530 -5.70 -15.28 -26.80
C THR A 530 -7.15 -15.74 -26.97
N ARG A 531 -7.90 -15.96 -25.85
CA ARG A 531 -9.32 -16.37 -25.87
C ARG A 531 -10.28 -15.29 -25.40
N SER A 532 -9.84 -14.03 -25.40
CA SER A 532 -10.66 -12.90 -25.02
C SER A 532 -11.18 -12.17 -26.24
N GLU A 533 -12.48 -12.16 -26.47
CA GLU A 533 -13.11 -11.26 -27.44
C GLU A 533 -13.24 -9.87 -26.90
N PHE A 534 -13.64 -9.75 -25.62
CA PHE A 534 -13.76 -8.52 -24.85
C PHE A 534 -12.98 -8.61 -23.55
N GLY A 535 -12.57 -7.45 -23.05
CA GLY A 535 -11.68 -7.28 -21.91
C GLY A 535 -10.29 -6.83 -22.38
N LEU A 536 -9.29 -7.12 -21.57
CA LEU A 536 -7.88 -6.88 -21.92
C LEU A 536 -7.47 -7.91 -22.99
N LEU A 537 -6.93 -7.43 -24.11
CA LEU A 537 -6.49 -8.27 -25.24
C LEU A 537 -4.98 -8.46 -25.25
N ARG A 538 -4.26 -7.39 -24.87
CA ARG A 538 -2.81 -7.40 -24.84
C ARG A 538 -2.30 -6.40 -23.81
N ASP A 539 -1.18 -6.75 -23.17
CA ASP A 539 -0.41 -5.89 -22.27
C ASP A 539 1.07 -6.07 -22.58
N THR A 540 1.81 -4.98 -22.74
CA THR A 540 3.22 -5.01 -23.12
C THR A 540 3.98 -3.98 -22.32
N TYR A 541 5.16 -4.34 -21.80
CA TYR A 541 6.06 -3.39 -21.19
C TYR A 541 7.48 -3.54 -21.74
N ILE A 542 8.22 -2.44 -21.75
CA ILE A 542 9.64 -2.38 -22.08
C ILE A 542 10.34 -1.36 -21.18
N SER A 543 11.45 -1.75 -20.58
CA SER A 543 12.19 -0.93 -19.62
C SER A 543 13.69 -1.17 -19.72
N PRO A 544 14.43 -0.40 -20.54
CA PRO A 544 15.87 -0.25 -20.46
C PRO A 544 16.27 0.71 -19.35
N ALA A 545 17.37 0.38 -18.65
CA ALA A 545 17.99 1.24 -17.65
C ALA A 545 19.51 1.19 -17.75
N VAL A 546 20.15 2.29 -17.38
CA VAL A 546 21.61 2.45 -17.36
C VAL A 546 21.99 3.21 -16.09
N ASP A 547 23.02 2.69 -15.38
CA ASP A 547 23.61 3.31 -14.22
C ASP A 547 25.13 3.39 -14.41
N VAL A 548 25.72 4.52 -14.03
CA VAL A 548 27.16 4.76 -14.11
C VAL A 548 27.63 5.34 -12.77
N VAL A 549 28.67 4.77 -12.21
CA VAL A 549 29.40 5.33 -11.07
C VAL A 549 30.88 5.51 -11.50
N TYR A 550 31.39 6.72 -11.36
CA TYR A 550 32.73 7.06 -11.73
C TYR A 550 33.48 7.79 -10.61
N THR A 551 34.56 7.19 -10.12
CA THR A 551 35.41 7.74 -9.06
C THR A 551 36.80 8.06 -9.60
N PRO A 552 36.98 9.17 -10.38
CA PRO A 552 38.23 9.48 -11.06
C PRO A 552 39.41 9.68 -10.10
N ILE A 553 39.12 10.15 -8.91
CA ILE A 553 40.07 10.35 -7.82
C ILE A 553 39.41 9.96 -6.49
N PRO A 554 40.14 9.57 -5.44
CA PRO A 554 39.58 9.15 -4.14
C PRO A 554 38.67 10.18 -3.44
N ARG A 555 38.67 11.44 -3.93
CA ARG A 555 37.90 12.56 -3.34
C ARG A 555 36.66 12.91 -4.14
N LEU A 556 36.45 12.32 -5.30
CA LEU A 556 35.32 12.65 -6.18
C LEU A 556 34.64 11.35 -6.63
N SER A 557 33.39 11.20 -6.25
CA SER A 557 32.50 10.18 -6.79
C SER A 557 31.37 10.84 -7.56
N LEU A 558 31.12 10.38 -8.77
CA LEU A 558 30.05 10.83 -9.66
C LEU A 558 29.14 9.67 -9.93
N PHE A 559 27.82 9.90 -9.96
CA PHE A 559 26.88 8.90 -10.44
C PHE A 559 25.90 9.53 -11.43
N ALA A 560 25.40 8.71 -12.34
CA ALA A 560 24.31 9.06 -13.22
C ALA A 560 23.49 7.81 -13.55
N ASN A 561 22.18 7.93 -13.58
CA ASN A 561 21.28 6.89 -14.01
C ASN A 561 20.22 7.42 -14.98
N TYR A 562 19.74 6.54 -15.83
CA TYR A 562 18.62 6.79 -16.71
C TYR A 562 17.78 5.53 -16.87
N THR A 563 16.48 5.66 -16.66
CA THR A 563 15.50 4.63 -16.92
C THR A 563 14.44 5.17 -17.84
N TRP A 564 14.15 4.41 -18.90
CA TRP A 564 13.02 4.66 -19.78
C TRP A 564 12.06 3.50 -19.68
N GLU A 565 10.78 3.79 -19.47
CA GLU A 565 9.76 2.77 -19.33
C GLU A 565 8.59 3.08 -20.27
N GLN A 566 8.07 2.06 -20.91
CA GLN A 566 6.84 2.15 -21.68
C GLN A 566 5.93 0.97 -21.33
N TYR A 567 4.68 1.30 -21.00
CA TYR A 567 3.59 0.36 -20.80
C TYR A 567 2.54 0.61 -21.88
N GLU A 568 2.06 -0.44 -22.54
CA GLU A 568 1.03 -0.34 -23.56
C GLU A 568 0.01 -1.47 -23.37
N TYR A 569 -1.27 -1.10 -23.25
CA TYR A 569 -2.35 -2.08 -23.22
C TYR A 569 -3.39 -1.83 -24.31
N ARG A 570 -4.08 -2.89 -24.69
CA ARG A 570 -5.21 -2.86 -25.61
C ARG A 570 -6.38 -3.59 -24.98
N GLN A 571 -7.52 -2.93 -24.95
CA GLN A 571 -8.76 -3.54 -24.51
C GLN A 571 -9.89 -3.29 -25.52
N ARG A 572 -10.89 -4.15 -25.47
CA ARG A 572 -12.09 -4.10 -26.30
C ARG A 572 -13.29 -4.43 -25.45
N SER A 573 -14.41 -3.72 -25.70
CA SER A 573 -15.67 -4.05 -25.08
C SER A 573 -16.81 -3.61 -26.00
N ARG A 574 -18.05 -3.64 -25.51
CA ARG A 574 -19.24 -3.26 -26.23
C ARG A 574 -20.13 -2.46 -25.31
N GLU A 575 -20.59 -1.31 -25.77
CA GLU A 575 -21.65 -0.58 -25.11
C GLU A 575 -22.97 -1.33 -25.35
N ARG A 576 -23.70 -1.58 -24.25
CA ARG A 576 -25.01 -2.22 -24.31
C ARG A 576 -26.07 -1.20 -24.00
N GLN A 577 -26.89 -0.87 -25.00
CA GLN A 577 -28.02 0.01 -24.80
C GLN A 577 -29.11 -0.75 -24.02
N VAL A 578 -29.58 -0.14 -22.95
CA VAL A 578 -30.68 -0.67 -22.14
C VAL A 578 -31.98 0.02 -22.61
N ALA A 579 -32.72 -0.66 -23.49
CA ALA A 579 -34.06 -0.21 -23.86
C ALA A 579 -35.06 -1.00 -23.02
N GLY A 580 -35.64 -0.36 -21.99
CA GLY A 580 -36.66 -0.95 -21.14
C GLY A 580 -36.20 -2.23 -20.42
N PHE A 581 -35.02 -2.19 -19.78
CA PHE A 581 -34.38 -3.31 -19.07
C PHE A 581 -33.90 -4.50 -19.93
N VAL A 582 -34.00 -4.42 -21.23
CA VAL A 582 -33.44 -5.44 -22.14
C VAL A 582 -32.15 -4.86 -22.77
N ALA A 583 -31.01 -5.49 -22.46
CA ALA A 583 -29.76 -5.11 -23.09
C ALA A 583 -29.70 -5.61 -24.53
N VAL A 584 -29.56 -4.70 -25.50
CA VAL A 584 -29.38 -5.05 -26.91
C VAL A 584 -27.89 -5.30 -27.17
N ASP A 585 -27.57 -6.50 -27.66
CA ASP A 585 -26.20 -6.90 -28.00
C ASP A 585 -25.91 -6.59 -29.46
N ASP A 586 -25.58 -5.32 -29.77
CA ASP A 586 -25.32 -4.85 -31.11
C ASP A 586 -23.79 -4.72 -31.35
N PRO A 587 -23.20 -5.47 -32.31
CA PRO A 587 -21.80 -5.35 -32.69
C PRO A 587 -21.40 -3.93 -33.18
N ALA A 588 -22.35 -3.12 -33.65
CA ALA A 588 -22.09 -1.74 -34.03
C ALA A 588 -21.63 -0.86 -32.85
N ASN A 589 -21.93 -1.29 -31.61
CA ASN A 589 -21.54 -0.57 -30.40
C ASN A 589 -20.20 -1.05 -29.81
N ASN A 590 -19.42 -1.81 -30.57
CA ASN A 590 -18.07 -2.20 -30.13
C ASN A 590 -17.16 -0.98 -30.02
N TRP A 591 -16.39 -0.93 -28.94
CA TRP A 591 -15.36 0.06 -28.73
C TRP A 591 -14.01 -0.57 -28.38
N THR A 592 -12.95 0.16 -28.63
CA THR A 592 -11.58 -0.23 -28.29
C THR A 592 -10.93 0.90 -27.51
N ALA A 593 -10.03 0.56 -26.61
CA ALA A 593 -9.14 1.52 -25.96
C ALA A 593 -7.70 1.03 -26.03
N LYS A 594 -6.79 1.97 -26.30
CA LYS A 594 -5.36 1.75 -26.28
C LYS A 594 -4.72 2.77 -25.36
N GLY A 595 -4.23 2.28 -24.21
CA GLY A 595 -3.43 3.07 -23.27
C GLY A 595 -1.95 2.93 -23.60
N ARG A 596 -1.21 4.03 -23.41
CA ARG A 596 0.25 4.03 -23.47
C ARG A 596 0.78 5.02 -22.45
N ASP A 597 1.60 4.52 -21.52
CA ASP A 597 2.34 5.33 -20.57
C ASP A 597 3.82 5.27 -20.89
N THR A 598 4.48 6.42 -20.84
CA THR A 598 5.93 6.54 -21.05
C THR A 598 6.51 7.33 -19.88
N ILE A 599 7.52 6.78 -19.23
CA ILE A 599 8.17 7.38 -18.07
C ILE A 599 9.66 7.50 -18.36
N ASN A 600 10.21 8.68 -18.09
CA ASN A 600 11.65 8.95 -18.13
C ASN A 600 12.09 9.34 -16.73
N THR A 601 13.04 8.61 -16.18
CA THR A 601 13.65 8.91 -14.89
C THR A 601 15.15 9.13 -15.08
N ILE A 602 15.63 10.31 -14.68
CA ILE A 602 17.05 10.68 -14.72
C ILE A 602 17.50 11.01 -13.31
N GLY A 603 18.60 10.45 -12.89
CA GLY A 603 19.30 10.83 -11.67
C GLY A 603 20.75 11.14 -11.99
N ALA A 604 21.32 12.15 -11.36
CA ALA A 604 22.75 12.45 -11.43
C ALA A 604 23.20 13.12 -10.14
N GLY A 605 24.40 12.81 -9.70
CA GLY A 605 24.94 13.44 -8.51
C GLY A 605 26.44 13.26 -8.35
N MET A 606 26.94 13.92 -7.32
CA MET A 606 28.35 13.84 -6.96
C MET A 606 28.56 13.97 -5.46
N THR A 607 29.61 13.33 -4.97
CA THR A 607 30.19 13.56 -3.64
C THR A 607 31.63 14.00 -3.83
N LEU A 608 31.98 15.17 -3.26
CA LEU A 608 33.30 15.77 -3.40
C LEU A 608 33.89 16.10 -2.01
N THR A 609 34.98 15.46 -1.64
CA THR A 609 35.79 15.84 -0.47
C THR A 609 36.66 17.05 -0.82
N LEU A 610 36.16 18.26 -0.54
CA LEU A 610 36.86 19.51 -0.82
C LEU A 610 38.13 19.65 0.05
N VAL A 611 37.99 19.42 1.35
CA VAL A 611 39.11 19.40 2.31
C VAL A 611 39.04 18.11 3.11
N PRO A 612 40.05 17.23 3.03
CA PRO A 612 40.07 15.95 3.75
C PRO A 612 39.73 16.12 5.23
N ARG A 613 38.78 15.31 5.73
CA ARG A 613 38.32 15.32 7.13
C ARG A 613 37.70 16.64 7.60
N LYS A 614 37.50 17.63 6.73
CA LYS A 614 36.94 18.93 7.11
C LYS A 614 35.73 19.35 6.32
N LEU A 615 35.76 19.19 5.00
CA LEU A 615 34.67 19.72 4.16
C LEU A 615 34.34 18.76 3.05
N GLU A 616 33.11 18.31 3.05
CA GLU A 616 32.51 17.48 2.02
C GLU A 616 31.30 18.20 1.39
N PHE A 617 31.12 18.04 0.11
CA PHE A 617 30.00 18.55 -0.65
C PHE A 617 29.31 17.41 -1.37
N SER A 618 27.98 17.31 -1.24
CA SER A 618 27.12 16.42 -2.02
C SER A 618 26.15 17.22 -2.86
N LEU A 619 25.91 16.74 -4.09
CA LEU A 619 24.91 17.27 -5.01
C LEU A 619 24.15 16.11 -5.62
N ASP A 620 22.84 16.12 -5.48
CA ASP A 620 21.94 15.12 -6.03
C ASP A 620 20.82 15.79 -6.81
N TYR A 621 20.59 15.34 -8.03
CA TYR A 621 19.51 15.78 -8.90
C TYR A 621 18.72 14.57 -9.40
N GLY A 622 17.40 14.67 -9.33
CA GLY A 622 16.47 13.68 -9.85
C GLY A 622 15.32 14.33 -10.60
N ILE A 623 14.91 13.72 -11.71
CA ILE A 623 13.68 14.06 -12.44
C ILE A 623 13.00 12.78 -12.88
N SER A 624 11.67 12.72 -12.66
CA SER A 624 10.79 11.72 -13.26
C SER A 624 9.70 12.44 -14.04
N ASP A 625 9.54 12.11 -15.32
CA ASP A 625 8.59 12.72 -16.25
C ASP A 625 7.74 11.60 -16.88
N ALA A 626 6.48 11.49 -16.44
CA ALA A 626 5.52 10.51 -16.91
C ALA A 626 4.48 11.14 -17.83
N PHE A 627 4.16 10.44 -18.93
CA PHE A 627 3.24 10.86 -19.94
C PHE A 627 2.31 9.73 -20.35
N GLY A 628 1.01 9.90 -20.06
CA GLY A 628 -0.05 8.93 -20.36
C GLY A 628 -0.93 9.37 -21.53
N ARG A 629 -1.26 8.43 -22.42
CA ARG A 629 -2.19 8.60 -23.53
C ARG A 629 -3.24 7.51 -23.51
N LEU A 630 -4.51 7.90 -23.65
CA LEU A 630 -5.62 6.98 -23.81
C LEU A 630 -6.36 7.31 -25.12
N LYS A 631 -6.22 6.42 -26.10
CA LYS A 631 -6.94 6.50 -27.36
C LYS A 631 -8.17 5.64 -27.31
N ALA A 632 -9.31 6.23 -27.64
CA ALA A 632 -10.59 5.55 -27.77
C ALA A 632 -10.96 5.39 -29.25
N GLY A 633 -11.55 4.26 -29.59
CA GLY A 633 -12.07 3.98 -30.91
C GLY A 633 -13.38 3.19 -30.80
N GLY A 634 -14.37 3.50 -31.62
CA GLY A 634 -15.66 2.82 -31.56
C GLY A 634 -16.55 3.20 -32.74
N ALA A 635 -17.74 2.64 -32.76
CA ALA A 635 -18.74 2.94 -33.80
C ALA A 635 -19.35 4.34 -33.65
N ASN A 636 -19.24 4.98 -32.46
CA ASN A 636 -19.69 6.34 -32.28
C ASN A 636 -18.73 7.32 -33.01
N PRO A 637 -19.19 8.03 -34.06
CA PRO A 637 -18.35 8.94 -34.82
C PRO A 637 -17.91 10.18 -34.01
N ASN A 638 -18.54 10.42 -32.85
CA ASN A 638 -18.18 11.49 -31.93
C ASN A 638 -17.19 11.06 -30.85
N ALA A 639 -16.76 9.80 -30.84
CA ALA A 639 -15.73 9.33 -29.91
C ALA A 639 -14.39 10.02 -30.23
N VAL A 640 -13.82 10.71 -29.25
CA VAL A 640 -12.54 11.39 -29.35
C VAL A 640 -11.53 10.77 -28.38
N ASP A 641 -10.25 10.93 -28.68
CA ASP A 641 -9.19 10.53 -27.76
C ASP A 641 -9.28 11.34 -26.45
N PHE A 642 -8.96 10.72 -25.35
CA PHE A 642 -8.86 11.39 -24.06
C PHE A 642 -7.69 12.38 -24.06
N PRO A 643 -7.79 13.52 -23.35
CA PRO A 643 -6.65 14.38 -23.12
C PRO A 643 -5.48 13.62 -22.47
N ASN A 644 -4.26 14.05 -22.75
CA ASN A 644 -3.09 13.41 -22.17
C ASN A 644 -2.97 13.71 -20.68
N VAL A 645 -2.51 12.71 -19.91
CA VAL A 645 -2.13 12.86 -18.50
C VAL A 645 -0.62 13.06 -18.42
N LYS A 646 -0.18 14.00 -17.60
CA LYS A 646 1.24 14.27 -17.34
C LYS A 646 1.48 14.34 -15.84
N ASN A 647 2.62 13.80 -15.42
CA ASN A 647 3.11 13.93 -14.06
C ASN A 647 4.62 14.12 -14.11
N ARG A 648 5.12 15.18 -13.44
CA ARG A 648 6.54 15.48 -13.35
C ARG A 648 6.93 15.78 -11.93
N PHE A 649 7.95 15.11 -11.45
CA PHE A 649 8.60 15.42 -10.20
C PHE A 649 10.08 15.72 -10.43
N GLN A 650 10.57 16.82 -9.84
CA GLN A 650 11.97 17.23 -9.88
C GLN A 650 12.48 17.53 -8.49
N GLN A 651 13.69 17.10 -8.20
CA GLN A 651 14.37 17.37 -6.95
C GLN A 651 15.84 17.68 -7.21
N LEU A 652 16.35 18.73 -6.55
CA LEU A 652 17.78 19.02 -6.45
C LEU A 652 18.12 19.20 -4.98
N GLU A 653 19.17 18.54 -4.52
CA GLU A 653 19.70 18.71 -3.17
C GLU A 653 21.20 18.97 -3.22
N ALA A 654 21.66 20.03 -2.56
CA ALA A 654 23.07 20.38 -2.44
C ALA A 654 23.40 20.59 -0.97
N ILE A 655 24.31 19.81 -0.42
CA ILE A 655 24.66 19.83 1.01
C ILE A 655 26.16 19.96 1.20
N PHE A 656 26.57 20.86 2.09
CA PHE A 656 27.91 20.96 2.65
C PHE A 656 27.93 20.36 4.05
N HIS A 657 28.87 19.45 4.30
CA HIS A 657 29.19 18.91 5.62
C HIS A 657 30.53 19.49 6.05
N TYR A 658 30.52 20.36 7.08
CA TYR A 658 31.71 20.97 7.62
C TYR A 658 32.03 20.43 9.02
N HIS A 659 33.05 19.61 9.14
CA HIS A 659 33.57 19.11 10.40
C HIS A 659 34.40 20.20 11.08
N LEU A 660 33.75 20.99 11.97
CA LEU A 660 34.38 22.05 12.69
C LEU A 660 35.45 21.52 13.65
N GLN A 661 35.11 20.39 14.30
CA GLN A 661 35.97 19.59 15.17
C GLN A 661 35.68 18.11 14.90
N GLU A 662 36.46 17.18 15.48
CA GLU A 662 36.23 15.73 15.30
C GLU A 662 34.83 15.32 15.80
N ASN A 663 34.27 16.06 16.73
CA ASN A 663 33.01 15.81 17.38
C ASN A 663 31.87 16.81 17.02
N VAL A 664 32.14 17.84 16.20
CA VAL A 664 31.15 18.83 15.80
C VAL A 664 31.07 18.93 14.28
N THR A 665 29.91 18.66 13.74
CA THR A 665 29.63 18.81 12.31
C THR A 665 28.51 19.83 12.08
N VAL A 666 28.73 20.74 11.15
CA VAL A 666 27.73 21.69 10.67
C VAL A 666 27.30 21.26 9.27
N ARG A 667 25.99 21.11 9.05
CA ARG A 667 25.41 20.85 7.73
C ARG A 667 24.70 22.13 7.26
N VAL A 668 24.95 22.51 6.03
CA VAL A 668 24.22 23.59 5.36
C VAL A 668 23.86 23.11 3.97
N GLY A 669 22.60 23.20 3.63
CA GLY A 669 22.11 22.67 2.38
C GLY A 669 21.03 23.53 1.76
N TYR A 670 20.76 23.23 0.51
CA TYR A 670 19.67 23.76 -0.28
C TYR A 670 18.94 22.61 -0.95
N ARG A 671 17.61 22.64 -0.87
CA ARG A 671 16.73 21.69 -1.57
C ARG A 671 15.72 22.45 -2.40
N PHE A 672 15.62 22.05 -3.66
CA PHE A 672 14.58 22.43 -4.61
C PHE A 672 13.71 21.23 -4.88
N GLU A 673 12.41 21.41 -4.81
CA GLU A 673 11.42 20.39 -5.22
C GLU A 673 10.35 21.04 -6.07
N ARG A 674 9.93 20.34 -7.14
CA ARG A 674 8.82 20.75 -7.99
C ARG A 674 7.98 19.55 -8.39
N TYR A 675 6.68 19.69 -8.25
CA TYR A 675 5.68 18.71 -8.68
C TYR A 675 4.68 19.40 -9.58
N ASP A 676 4.54 18.87 -10.82
CA ASP A 676 3.56 19.32 -11.81
C ASP A 676 2.72 18.13 -12.26
N GLU A 677 1.41 18.23 -12.14
CA GLU A 677 0.45 17.26 -12.62
C GLU A 677 -0.57 17.92 -13.54
N THR A 678 -0.92 17.25 -14.63
CA THR A 678 -2.03 17.61 -15.51
C THR A 678 -2.86 16.38 -15.76
N ASP A 679 -4.07 16.35 -15.18
CA ASP A 679 -5.05 15.29 -15.36
C ASP A 679 -6.38 15.90 -15.80
N PHE A 680 -6.90 15.42 -16.93
CA PHE A 680 -8.18 15.90 -17.48
C PHE A 680 -9.36 15.65 -16.53
N ALA A 681 -9.26 14.62 -15.68
CA ALA A 681 -10.29 14.32 -14.67
C ALA A 681 -10.40 15.43 -13.61
N THR A 682 -9.31 16.17 -13.36
CA THR A 682 -9.26 17.24 -12.36
C THR A 682 -9.23 18.64 -13.00
N THR A 683 -8.63 18.79 -14.18
CA THR A 683 -8.38 20.10 -14.84
C THR A 683 -9.44 20.50 -15.86
N SER A 684 -10.10 19.55 -16.53
CA SER A 684 -11.04 19.86 -17.62
C SER A 684 -12.51 20.05 -17.16
N ILE A 685 -12.80 19.76 -15.93
CA ILE A 685 -14.14 20.01 -15.35
C ILE A 685 -14.35 21.51 -15.07
N VAL A 686 -13.27 22.27 -14.99
CA VAL A 686 -13.29 23.73 -14.74
C VAL A 686 -12.47 24.42 -15.83
N GLY A 687 -13.12 24.96 -16.84
CA GLY A 687 -12.44 25.63 -17.94
C GLY A 687 -11.64 26.86 -17.46
N GLY A 688 -10.32 26.73 -17.41
CA GLY A 688 -9.39 27.84 -17.16
C GLY A 688 -8.16 27.44 -16.36
N ASP A 689 -7.08 28.22 -16.48
CA ASP A 689 -5.80 28.03 -15.81
C ASP A 689 -5.86 28.23 -14.29
N ASP A 690 -6.95 28.82 -13.77
CA ASP A 690 -7.22 28.95 -12.33
C ASP A 690 -8.14 27.81 -11.88
N ILE A 691 -7.57 26.76 -11.31
CA ILE A 691 -8.31 25.64 -10.71
C ILE A 691 -9.06 26.17 -9.48
N GLN A 692 -10.30 26.57 -9.69
CA GLN A 692 -11.24 26.72 -8.57
C GLN A 692 -11.63 25.31 -8.11
N PRO A 693 -11.63 25.03 -6.80
CA PRO A 693 -12.05 23.74 -6.31
C PRO A 693 -13.50 23.43 -6.77
N PHE A 694 -13.65 22.35 -7.52
CA PHE A 694 -14.97 21.93 -7.98
C PHE A 694 -15.78 21.42 -6.78
N MET A 695 -16.79 22.15 -6.38
CA MET A 695 -17.57 21.86 -5.17
C MET A 695 -18.96 21.30 -5.46
N GLY A 696 -19.41 21.32 -6.69
CA GLY A 696 -20.71 20.74 -7.04
C GLY A 696 -21.21 21.13 -8.42
N ASN A 697 -22.15 20.36 -8.93
CA ASN A 697 -22.82 20.60 -10.20
C ASN A 697 -24.30 20.27 -10.11
N VAL A 698 -25.10 21.02 -10.85
CA VAL A 698 -26.49 20.73 -11.09
C VAL A 698 -26.70 20.59 -12.58
N ASP A 699 -26.85 19.36 -13.05
CA ASP A 699 -27.26 19.12 -14.42
C ASP A 699 -28.79 19.21 -14.48
N THR A 700 -29.29 20.06 -15.37
CA THR A 700 -30.73 20.33 -15.55
C THR A 700 -31.55 19.12 -15.99
N GLY A 701 -30.89 17.96 -16.22
CA GLY A 701 -31.56 16.75 -16.67
C GLY A 701 -31.85 15.68 -15.62
N ALA A 702 -30.97 15.42 -14.65
CA ALA A 702 -31.17 14.31 -13.69
C ALA A 702 -30.17 14.24 -12.52
N PHE A 703 -29.05 14.92 -12.56
CA PHE A 703 -27.98 14.67 -11.59
C PHE A 703 -27.56 15.92 -10.84
N THR A 704 -27.50 15.79 -9.53
CA THR A 704 -26.89 16.81 -8.66
C THR A 704 -25.71 16.23 -7.92
N SER A 705 -24.68 17.05 -7.68
CA SER A 705 -23.51 16.60 -6.96
C SER A 705 -22.96 17.69 -6.05
N THR A 706 -22.47 17.29 -4.89
CA THR A 706 -21.67 18.14 -4.00
C THR A 706 -20.35 17.45 -3.69
N PHE A 707 -19.27 18.21 -3.79
CA PHE A 707 -17.91 17.71 -3.55
C PHE A 707 -17.21 18.56 -2.49
N LEU A 708 -16.16 18.03 -1.90
CA LEU A 708 -15.34 18.74 -0.91
C LEU A 708 -14.43 19.81 -1.53
N GLY A 709 -14.36 19.91 -2.85
CA GLY A 709 -13.43 20.81 -3.52
C GLY A 709 -11.97 20.53 -3.14
N ALA A 710 -11.71 19.31 -2.70
CA ALA A 710 -10.39 18.86 -2.31
C ALA A 710 -9.55 18.57 -3.56
N PHE A 711 -8.43 19.23 -3.69
CA PHE A 711 -7.49 19.00 -4.77
C PHE A 711 -6.05 18.98 -4.25
N VAL A 712 -5.15 18.44 -5.05
CA VAL A 712 -3.71 18.39 -4.77
C VAL A 712 -3.04 19.38 -5.72
N PRO A 713 -2.70 20.58 -5.26
CA PRO A 713 -2.09 21.59 -6.13
C PRO A 713 -0.67 21.22 -6.50
N ASN A 714 -0.26 21.60 -7.71
CA ASN A 714 1.14 21.64 -8.10
C ASN A 714 1.94 22.53 -7.15
N TYR A 715 3.22 22.20 -6.93
CA TYR A 715 4.03 23.01 -6.04
C TYR A 715 5.46 23.21 -6.54
N THR A 716 6.06 24.28 -6.05
CA THR A 716 7.49 24.54 -6.16
C THR A 716 8.00 24.99 -4.79
N ALA A 717 8.98 24.27 -4.24
CA ALA A 717 9.55 24.56 -2.94
C ALA A 717 11.06 24.83 -3.07
N HIS A 718 11.51 25.89 -2.40
CA HIS A 718 12.91 26.25 -2.25
C HIS A 718 13.26 26.32 -0.77
N THR A 719 14.00 25.35 -0.28
CA THR A 719 14.30 25.26 1.15
C THR A 719 15.80 25.29 1.42
N ALA A 720 16.19 26.04 2.44
CA ALA A 720 17.51 26.01 3.03
C ALA A 720 17.50 25.12 4.28
N LEU A 721 18.46 24.25 4.40
CA LEU A 721 18.67 23.32 5.49
C LEU A 721 19.86 23.79 6.31
N ALA A 722 19.76 23.82 7.63
CA ALA A 722 20.91 24.07 8.51
C ALA A 722 20.78 23.19 9.76
N SER A 723 21.86 22.47 10.08
CA SER A 723 21.91 21.69 11.32
C SER A 723 23.31 21.66 11.91
N VAL A 724 23.37 21.40 13.21
CA VAL A 724 24.61 21.17 13.95
C VAL A 724 24.48 19.85 14.68
N SER A 725 25.42 18.95 14.44
CA SER A 725 25.54 17.70 15.20
C SER A 725 26.77 17.72 16.13
N TYR A 726 26.59 17.16 17.31
CA TYR A 726 27.65 16.97 18.31
C TYR A 726 27.72 15.49 18.71
N ARG A 727 28.92 14.92 18.63
CA ARG A 727 29.23 13.54 19.07
C ARG A 727 30.08 13.55 20.32
N TRP A 728 29.82 12.63 21.24
CA TRP A 728 30.62 12.48 22.48
C TRP A 728 31.03 11.02 22.73
#